data_861729fe42d1d3af2ee39f888a1bd810
#
_entry.id   861729fe42d1d3af2ee39f888a1bd810
#
_cell.length_a   1.000
_cell.length_b   1.000
_cell.length_c   1.000
_cell.angle_alpha   90.00
_cell.angle_beta   90.00
_cell.angle_gamma   90.00
#
_symmetry.space_group_name_H-M   'P 1'
#
loop_
_entity.id
_entity.type
_entity.pdbx_description
1 polymer ?
#
loop_
_entity_poly.entity_id
_entity_poly.type
_entity_poly.pdbx_seq_one_letter_code
_entity_poly.pdbx_strand_id
1 'polypeptide(L)'
;VKRAVCIHGHFYQPPRENPWLGEVGVQRSAAPYHDWNERVTAECYAPNTAARILDPDGLIEDIVNTYSRISFTAAPTLFAWLARHRPEVYGAILDADRESRDRYGGYGSAIACCYNHVIMPLATPRDKRAQIAWGIRDFVSRFGREPEGMWLSETAVDLESLDLMAAAGIRYTILAPHQAAGVRAIGEEGWTDVSGGRVETKMPYLCRLPSGRSIAVFFYDGAIARDVAFGDLLFDGRRFAGRLIGAFSRGRDRPELVHIATDGETYGHHREFGEMALAYCLRAIEARRDIRLTVYGEYLAAHPPTHEALVREETSWSCAHGIERWRGECGCHSGTHPGWSQAWRCPLREAIAMVRDALAPRSEEAIAALVRDPAEARDAAAGLVLGRWSDESVAAFFSRHAPGGIDAEGRWRALSLLEIERQAMLMQASCGWFFDDITEPGSVQVMRHAKRAMDLARQVLGIDLEPAFIEILRRAPVNEPGYATGADVYDALVLPAAVDLPRIAGGIALYALFGLEHPAAASGLYDVAGDWPYRLNAKERRILGTVRVRSRATGEEALFDAAAVFDGLDRVVLGVREPGSGEALEAVRESTDPAGAVSGTFSRVYTAPDLSEEERWAIAREIAPGIGDAVSRVYLEAAALIGVLDDLGIPVPGAAARLLAHARAERLLAMINEGCPDSGRFFALAGEMQAGSIEPELAALVEAASRRITRALRAAAARPDDPAPLEEVSRIVGCAKVFPLPLALWESQNICVGMRGHYAEMRERAGRGDRGAKRWTEAFGRAAACLGVRVT
;
A
#
# COMPACT_ATOMS: atom_id res chain seq x y z
N VAL A 1 5.69 13.55 35.44
CA VAL A 1 4.53 12.68 35.61
C VAL A 1 5.02 11.24 35.66
N LYS A 2 4.64 10.47 36.70
CA LYS A 2 5.12 9.10 36.91
C LYS A 2 4.35 8.05 36.08
N ARG A 3 3.28 8.43 35.39
CA ARG A 3 2.43 7.54 34.60
C ARG A 3 2.45 7.95 33.14
N ALA A 4 2.86 7.02 32.28
CA ALA A 4 2.92 7.25 30.85
C ALA A 4 2.17 6.18 30.07
N VAL A 5 1.57 6.55 28.93
CA VAL A 5 0.92 5.63 27.99
C VAL A 5 1.62 5.74 26.65
N CYS A 6 1.92 4.59 26.04
CA CYS A 6 2.40 4.48 24.67
C CYS A 6 1.58 3.44 23.92
N ILE A 7 1.04 3.81 22.79
CA ILE A 7 0.34 2.89 21.86
C ILE A 7 1.25 2.72 20.64
N HIS A 8 1.50 1.49 20.23
CA HIS A 8 2.28 1.19 19.03
C HIS A 8 1.41 0.52 17.97
N GLY A 9 1.43 1.06 16.76
CA GLY A 9 0.83 0.48 15.57
C GLY A 9 1.90 0.03 14.58
N HIS A 10 1.89 -1.25 14.22
CA HIS A 10 2.72 -1.78 13.14
C HIS A 10 1.93 -1.80 11.84
N PHE A 11 2.20 -0.86 10.91
CA PHE A 11 1.53 -0.74 9.63
C PHE A 11 2.34 -1.49 8.56
N TYR A 12 1.71 -2.50 7.95
CA TYR A 12 2.39 -3.36 7.01
C TYR A 12 1.50 -3.75 5.83
N GLN A 13 2.01 -3.54 4.62
CA GLN A 13 1.52 -4.25 3.44
C GLN A 13 2.67 -5.05 2.82
N PRO A 14 2.40 -6.31 2.42
CA PRO A 14 3.39 -7.11 1.73
C PRO A 14 3.78 -6.47 0.40
N PRO A 15 4.96 -6.85 -0.16
CA PRO A 15 5.27 -6.51 -1.54
C PRO A 15 4.20 -7.10 -2.45
N ARG A 16 3.62 -6.27 -3.33
CA ARG A 16 2.54 -6.66 -4.25
C ARG A 16 2.88 -6.38 -5.70
N GLU A 17 3.92 -5.58 -5.93
CA GLU A 17 4.40 -5.21 -7.25
C GLU A 17 4.85 -6.47 -8.02
N ASN A 18 4.43 -6.56 -9.28
CA ASN A 18 5.01 -7.55 -10.20
C ASN A 18 6.52 -7.33 -10.28
N PRO A 19 7.38 -8.34 -10.00
CA PRO A 19 8.84 -8.17 -9.95
C PRO A 19 9.48 -7.72 -11.26
N TRP A 20 8.80 -7.90 -12.38
CA TRP A 20 9.25 -7.47 -13.71
C TRP A 20 8.74 -6.09 -14.09
N LEU A 21 7.51 -5.74 -13.74
CA LEU A 21 6.86 -4.49 -14.15
C LEU A 21 6.98 -3.37 -13.11
N GLY A 22 7.15 -3.72 -11.82
CA GLY A 22 7.23 -2.77 -10.71
C GLY A 22 5.92 -2.06 -10.38
N GLU A 23 4.79 -2.62 -10.84
CA GLU A 23 3.44 -2.16 -10.57
C GLU A 23 2.62 -3.23 -9.90
N VAL A 24 1.66 -2.79 -9.10
CA VAL A 24 0.65 -3.68 -8.52
C VAL A 24 -0.45 -3.88 -9.56
N GLY A 25 -0.70 -5.13 -9.94
CA GLY A 25 -1.81 -5.47 -10.84
C GLY A 25 -3.16 -5.46 -10.12
N VAL A 26 -4.24 -5.48 -10.91
CA VAL A 26 -5.61 -5.58 -10.37
C VAL A 26 -5.76 -6.80 -9.46
N GLN A 27 -6.31 -6.59 -8.27
CA GLN A 27 -6.59 -7.63 -7.29
C GLN A 27 -8.09 -7.70 -7.03
N ARG A 28 -8.80 -8.64 -7.67
CA ARG A 28 -10.26 -8.76 -7.61
C ARG A 28 -10.81 -8.88 -6.18
N SER A 29 -10.06 -9.52 -5.28
CA SER A 29 -10.43 -9.64 -3.87
C SER A 29 -10.43 -8.32 -3.11
N ALA A 30 -9.83 -7.27 -3.67
CA ALA A 30 -9.83 -5.92 -3.10
C ALA A 30 -11.01 -5.06 -3.59
N ALA A 31 -11.86 -5.58 -4.50
CA ALA A 31 -12.97 -4.79 -5.06
C ALA A 31 -13.80 -4.08 -3.97
N PRO A 32 -14.26 -2.83 -4.22
CA PRO A 32 -14.24 -2.08 -5.47
C PRO A 32 -12.92 -1.34 -5.77
N TYR A 33 -11.90 -1.51 -4.96
CA TYR A 33 -10.59 -0.90 -5.16
C TYR A 33 -9.76 -1.69 -6.16
N HIS A 34 -8.77 -1.03 -6.77
CA HIS A 34 -7.86 -1.65 -7.72
C HIS A 34 -7.04 -2.79 -7.08
N ASP A 35 -6.52 -2.55 -5.89
CA ASP A 35 -5.68 -3.48 -5.14
C ASP A 35 -5.80 -3.29 -3.62
N TRP A 36 -5.20 -4.19 -2.86
CA TRP A 36 -5.23 -4.15 -1.40
C TRP A 36 -4.48 -2.96 -0.79
N ASN A 37 -3.45 -2.41 -1.45
CA ASN A 37 -2.79 -1.21 -0.96
C ASN A 37 -3.74 -0.01 -1.02
N GLU A 38 -4.48 0.12 -2.12
CA GLU A 38 -5.50 1.17 -2.27
C GLU A 38 -6.62 1.02 -1.24
N ARG A 39 -7.15 -0.20 -1.09
CA ARG A 39 -8.23 -0.50 -0.14
C ARG A 39 -7.84 -0.18 1.29
N VAL A 40 -6.72 -0.72 1.77
CA VAL A 40 -6.28 -0.50 3.15
C VAL A 40 -5.87 0.95 3.39
N THR A 41 -5.37 1.64 2.35
CA THR A 41 -5.12 3.07 2.44
C THR A 41 -6.39 3.86 2.67
N ALA A 42 -7.46 3.55 1.95
CA ALA A 42 -8.76 4.20 2.12
C ALA A 42 -9.42 3.88 3.47
N GLU A 43 -9.28 2.64 3.95
CA GLU A 43 -9.94 2.16 5.17
C GLU A 43 -9.13 2.47 6.46
N CYS A 44 -7.80 2.62 6.37
CA CYS A 44 -6.93 2.75 7.53
C CYS A 44 -5.91 3.89 7.42
N TYR A 45 -4.99 3.86 6.43
CA TYR A 45 -3.83 4.76 6.47
C TYR A 45 -4.21 6.23 6.30
N ALA A 46 -5.08 6.55 5.35
CA ALA A 46 -5.58 7.89 5.17
C ALA A 46 -6.46 8.37 6.35
N PRO A 47 -7.44 7.59 6.85
CA PRO A 47 -8.22 7.96 8.03
C PRO A 47 -7.37 8.29 9.26
N ASN A 48 -6.30 7.56 9.52
CA ASN A 48 -5.40 7.83 10.64
C ASN A 48 -4.63 9.15 10.50
N THR A 49 -4.43 9.69 9.29
CA THR A 49 -3.82 11.03 9.13
C THR A 49 -4.77 12.15 9.55
N ALA A 50 -6.05 11.88 9.64
CA ALA A 50 -7.08 12.88 9.97
C ALA A 50 -8.30 12.22 10.63
N ALA A 51 -8.08 11.53 11.75
CA ALA A 51 -9.12 10.83 12.50
C ALA A 51 -10.10 11.82 13.15
N ARG A 52 -11.40 11.53 13.02
CA ARG A 52 -12.48 12.40 13.53
C ARG A 52 -12.73 12.17 15.01
N ILE A 53 -12.93 13.25 15.71
CA ILE A 53 -13.50 13.24 17.06
C ILE A 53 -14.85 13.93 16.98
N LEU A 54 -15.91 13.19 17.33
CA LEU A 54 -17.27 13.69 17.29
C LEU A 54 -17.71 14.26 18.63
N ASP A 55 -18.57 15.26 18.59
CA ASP A 55 -19.29 15.76 19.74
C ASP A 55 -20.53 14.86 20.05
N PRO A 56 -21.29 15.13 21.16
CA PRO A 56 -22.48 14.36 21.49
C PRO A 56 -23.60 14.42 20.43
N ASP A 57 -23.60 15.43 19.57
CA ASP A 57 -24.57 15.62 18.50
C ASP A 57 -24.14 14.89 17.20
N GLY A 58 -22.98 14.22 17.21
CA GLY A 58 -22.41 13.50 16.06
C GLY A 58 -21.72 14.40 15.02
N LEU A 59 -21.47 15.67 15.36
CA LEU A 59 -20.72 16.59 14.50
C LEU A 59 -19.21 16.46 14.75
N ILE A 60 -18.41 16.66 13.72
CA ILE A 60 -16.95 16.67 13.82
C ILE A 60 -16.51 17.87 14.66
N GLU A 61 -16.07 17.59 15.86
CA GLU A 61 -15.51 18.57 16.80
C GLU A 61 -14.04 18.84 16.55
N ASP A 62 -13.27 17.77 16.22
CA ASP A 62 -11.83 17.87 15.96
C ASP A 62 -11.37 16.82 14.97
N ILE A 63 -10.22 17.06 14.33
CA ILE A 63 -9.52 16.14 13.45
C ILE A 63 -8.07 16.02 13.92
N VAL A 64 -7.64 14.79 14.12
CA VAL A 64 -6.35 14.45 14.73
C VAL A 64 -5.54 13.54 13.82
N ASN A 65 -4.28 13.88 13.55
CA ASN A 65 -3.33 12.95 12.99
C ASN A 65 -2.83 12.00 14.10
N THR A 66 -3.30 10.75 14.11
CA THR A 66 -2.97 9.80 15.18
C THR A 66 -1.49 9.42 15.17
N TYR A 67 -0.84 9.40 13.98
CA TYR A 67 0.60 9.09 13.85
C TYR A 67 1.49 10.05 14.65
N SER A 68 1.06 11.28 14.91
CA SER A 68 1.84 12.23 15.73
C SER A 68 1.75 11.98 17.24
N ARG A 69 0.91 11.04 17.66
CA ARG A 69 0.61 10.77 19.07
C ARG A 69 0.86 9.34 19.53
N ILE A 70 0.99 8.41 18.58
CA ILE A 70 1.33 7.02 18.86
C ILE A 70 2.78 6.73 18.43
N SER A 71 3.39 5.67 18.94
CA SER A 71 4.56 5.09 18.29
C SER A 71 4.11 4.25 17.11
N PHE A 72 4.84 4.26 16.00
CA PHE A 72 4.48 3.45 14.85
C PHE A 72 5.67 2.97 14.04
N THR A 73 5.46 1.87 13.30
CA THR A 73 6.27 1.46 12.15
C THR A 73 5.40 1.44 10.90
N ALA A 74 5.98 1.78 9.77
CA ALA A 74 5.39 1.50 8.48
C ALA A 74 6.42 0.83 7.57
N ALA A 75 6.02 -0.27 6.94
CA ALA A 75 6.94 -1.05 6.13
C ALA A 75 7.50 -0.25 4.94
N PRO A 76 8.78 -0.43 4.57
CA PRO A 76 9.38 0.22 3.41
C PRO A 76 8.61 -0.01 2.11
N THR A 77 8.04 -1.19 1.89
CA THR A 77 7.18 -1.52 0.75
C THR A 77 5.91 -0.67 0.72
N LEU A 78 5.24 -0.51 1.85
CA LEU A 78 4.08 0.36 2.00
C LEU A 78 4.45 1.82 1.73
N PHE A 79 5.53 2.31 2.32
CA PHE A 79 5.98 3.69 2.11
C PHE A 79 6.39 3.97 0.66
N ALA A 80 7.04 3.01 -0.03
CA ALA A 80 7.38 3.14 -1.44
C ALA A 80 6.12 3.30 -2.31
N TRP A 81 5.07 2.52 -2.01
CA TRP A 81 3.79 2.61 -2.69
C TRP A 81 3.05 3.92 -2.38
N LEU A 82 2.93 4.31 -1.09
CA LEU A 82 2.27 5.55 -0.66
C LEU A 82 2.93 6.79 -1.28
N ALA A 83 4.26 6.85 -1.27
CA ALA A 83 5.00 7.98 -1.84
C ALA A 83 4.67 8.24 -3.33
N ARG A 84 4.27 7.19 -4.03
CA ARG A 84 3.96 7.23 -5.45
C ARG A 84 2.47 7.43 -5.73
N HIS A 85 1.62 6.68 -5.06
CA HIS A 85 0.19 6.60 -5.38
C HIS A 85 -0.67 7.48 -4.47
N ARG A 86 -0.18 7.82 -3.27
CA ARG A 86 -0.89 8.63 -2.24
C ARG A 86 0.07 9.57 -1.53
N PRO A 87 0.74 10.47 -2.29
CA PRO A 87 1.77 11.37 -1.74
C PRO A 87 1.26 12.26 -0.62
N GLU A 88 -0.04 12.58 -0.59
CA GLU A 88 -0.69 13.34 0.48
C GLU A 88 -0.74 12.55 1.80
N VAL A 89 -1.05 11.26 1.75
CA VAL A 89 -1.05 10.38 2.94
C VAL A 89 0.39 10.17 3.41
N TYR A 90 1.31 9.89 2.49
CA TYR A 90 2.72 9.75 2.77
C TYR A 90 3.29 10.99 3.46
N GLY A 91 3.04 12.18 2.90
CA GLY A 91 3.48 13.45 3.46
C GLY A 91 2.91 13.68 4.87
N ALA A 92 1.63 13.41 5.09
CA ALA A 92 0.98 13.57 6.39
C ALA A 92 1.57 12.64 7.48
N ILE A 93 2.03 11.43 7.11
CA ILE A 93 2.71 10.52 8.05
C ILE A 93 4.10 11.06 8.40
N LEU A 94 4.86 11.57 7.42
CA LEU A 94 6.17 12.18 7.69
C LEU A 94 6.05 13.46 8.54
N ASP A 95 5.03 14.29 8.29
CA ASP A 95 4.74 15.48 9.08
C ASP A 95 4.39 15.13 10.52
N ALA A 96 3.66 14.02 10.73
CA ALA A 96 3.33 13.50 12.04
C ALA A 96 4.57 13.16 12.88
N ASP A 97 5.59 12.53 12.27
CA ASP A 97 6.85 12.27 12.99
C ASP A 97 7.56 13.60 13.36
N ARG A 98 7.54 14.60 12.48
CA ARG A 98 8.10 15.93 12.77
C ARG A 98 7.35 16.62 13.91
N GLU A 99 6.02 16.62 13.87
CA GLU A 99 5.17 17.14 14.96
C GLU A 99 5.45 16.41 16.28
N SER A 100 5.59 15.09 16.23
CA SER A 100 5.83 14.28 17.44
C SER A 100 7.17 14.62 18.12
N ARG A 101 8.20 14.99 17.35
CA ARG A 101 9.49 15.42 17.92
C ARG A 101 9.36 16.68 18.78
N ASP A 102 8.55 17.64 18.34
CA ASP A 102 8.28 18.84 19.13
C ASP A 102 7.51 18.49 20.42
N ARG A 103 6.60 17.51 20.34
CA ARG A 103 5.78 17.04 21.46
C ARG A 103 6.58 16.22 22.49
N TYR A 104 7.51 15.39 22.03
CA TYR A 104 8.23 14.40 22.85
C TYR A 104 9.71 14.71 23.01
N GLY A 105 10.08 16.01 23.10
CA GLY A 105 11.42 16.43 23.48
C GLY A 105 12.52 15.99 22.49
N GLY A 106 12.22 15.95 21.20
CA GLY A 106 13.13 15.57 20.12
C GLY A 106 12.99 14.11 19.66
N TYR A 107 12.20 13.30 20.36
CA TYR A 107 11.95 11.91 20.01
C TYR A 107 10.77 11.78 19.05
N GLY A 108 10.99 11.12 17.88
CA GLY A 108 9.94 10.92 16.89
C GLY A 108 9.05 9.73 17.23
N SER A 109 7.83 9.76 16.69
CA SER A 109 6.84 8.68 16.82
C SER A 109 7.16 7.45 15.97
N ALA A 110 7.82 7.64 14.81
CA ALA A 110 8.24 6.55 13.94
C ALA A 110 9.45 5.78 14.48
N ILE A 111 9.46 4.46 14.33
CA ILE A 111 10.63 3.60 14.53
C ILE A 111 10.90 2.78 13.27
N ALA A 112 12.14 2.33 13.06
CA ALA A 112 12.52 1.51 11.92
C ALA A 112 11.91 0.10 11.99
N CYS A 113 11.92 -0.62 10.88
CA CYS A 113 11.63 -2.05 10.82
C CYS A 113 12.59 -2.77 9.87
N CYS A 114 12.63 -4.10 9.94
CA CYS A 114 13.35 -4.91 8.97
C CYS A 114 12.81 -4.66 7.57
N TYR A 115 13.70 -4.48 6.58
CA TYR A 115 13.35 -3.90 5.27
C TYR A 115 12.28 -4.67 4.50
N ASN A 116 12.43 -6.01 4.36
CA ASN A 116 11.50 -6.85 3.58
C ASN A 116 10.55 -7.67 4.45
N HIS A 117 10.42 -7.35 5.71
CA HIS A 117 9.55 -8.07 6.65
C HIS A 117 9.85 -9.58 6.72
N VAL A 118 11.13 -9.94 6.77
CA VAL A 118 11.56 -11.34 6.91
C VAL A 118 11.47 -11.80 8.36
N ILE A 119 11.28 -13.11 8.57
CA ILE A 119 11.39 -13.72 9.91
C ILE A 119 12.86 -13.85 10.25
N MET A 120 13.36 -12.91 11.03
CA MET A 120 14.81 -12.75 11.27
C MET A 120 15.50 -14.03 11.75
N PRO A 121 14.93 -14.83 12.68
CA PRO A 121 15.55 -16.11 13.08
C PRO A 121 15.72 -17.13 11.94
N LEU A 122 14.96 -17.03 10.87
CA LEU A 122 15.05 -17.90 9.68
C LEU A 122 15.98 -17.36 8.58
N ALA A 123 16.46 -16.13 8.73
CA ALA A 123 17.39 -15.50 7.81
C ALA A 123 18.83 -15.88 8.13
N THR A 124 19.70 -15.91 7.12
CA THR A 124 21.15 -16.09 7.34
C THR A 124 21.74 -14.85 8.02
N PRO A 125 22.88 -14.97 8.74
CA PRO A 125 23.55 -13.79 9.35
C PRO A 125 23.83 -12.67 8.34
N ARG A 126 24.15 -13.05 7.11
CA ARG A 126 24.36 -12.15 5.97
C ARG A 126 23.08 -11.37 5.65
N ASP A 127 21.93 -12.07 5.56
CA ASP A 127 20.65 -11.43 5.23
C ASP A 127 20.10 -10.62 6.40
N LYS A 128 20.22 -11.08 7.64
CA LYS A 128 19.88 -10.31 8.84
C LYS A 128 20.56 -8.94 8.85
N ARG A 129 21.87 -8.91 8.55
CA ARG A 129 22.64 -7.68 8.46
C ARG A 129 22.07 -6.74 7.39
N ALA A 130 21.77 -7.25 6.18
CA ALA A 130 21.21 -6.45 5.12
C ALA A 130 19.81 -5.92 5.47
N GLN A 131 18.94 -6.74 6.06
CA GLN A 131 17.61 -6.34 6.48
C GLN A 131 17.65 -5.17 7.47
N ILE A 132 18.57 -5.18 8.42
CA ILE A 132 18.76 -4.11 9.39
C ILE A 132 19.34 -2.86 8.71
N ALA A 133 20.43 -3.02 7.95
CA ALA A 133 21.09 -1.89 7.27
C ALA A 133 20.16 -1.17 6.28
N TRP A 134 19.39 -1.93 5.49
CA TRP A 134 18.44 -1.37 4.54
C TRP A 134 17.25 -0.72 5.25
N GLY A 135 16.76 -1.33 6.34
CA GLY A 135 15.68 -0.75 7.15
C GLY A 135 16.09 0.59 7.78
N ILE A 136 17.30 0.70 8.30
CA ILE A 136 17.84 1.96 8.83
C ILE A 136 17.99 2.98 7.72
N ARG A 137 18.55 2.59 6.56
CA ARG A 137 18.76 3.51 5.45
C ARG A 137 17.46 4.05 4.87
N ASP A 138 16.44 3.21 4.73
CA ASP A 138 15.09 3.63 4.31
C ASP A 138 14.52 4.63 5.33
N PHE A 139 14.60 4.32 6.61
CA PHE A 139 14.13 5.20 7.67
C PHE A 139 14.82 6.57 7.64
N VAL A 140 16.15 6.60 7.57
CA VAL A 140 16.92 7.85 7.50
C VAL A 140 16.56 8.67 6.27
N SER A 141 16.40 8.01 5.13
CA SER A 141 16.01 8.68 3.88
C SER A 141 14.64 9.37 3.97
N ARG A 142 13.70 8.79 4.71
CA ARG A 142 12.32 9.32 4.83
C ARG A 142 12.18 10.32 5.96
N PHE A 143 12.68 10.00 7.14
CA PHE A 143 12.47 10.80 8.35
C PHE A 143 13.60 11.78 8.66
N GLY A 144 14.73 11.72 7.94
CA GLY A 144 15.89 12.63 8.09
C GLY A 144 16.58 12.52 9.46
N ARG A 145 16.48 11.39 10.13
CA ARG A 145 17.09 11.11 11.43
C ARG A 145 17.43 9.64 11.59
N GLU A 146 18.37 9.33 12.49
CA GLU A 146 18.65 7.95 12.86
C GLU A 146 17.52 7.36 13.72
N PRO A 147 17.16 6.09 13.54
CA PRO A 147 16.15 5.43 14.36
C PRO A 147 16.73 5.02 15.72
N GLU A 148 16.00 5.30 16.80
CA GLU A 148 16.36 4.78 18.12
C GLU A 148 15.87 3.35 18.33
N GLY A 149 14.74 2.99 17.75
CA GLY A 149 14.12 1.67 17.86
C GLY A 149 13.92 1.00 16.53
N MET A 150 13.82 -0.33 16.56
CA MET A 150 13.48 -1.14 15.39
C MET A 150 12.51 -2.24 15.77
N TRP A 151 11.46 -2.36 14.95
CA TRP A 151 10.50 -3.45 15.01
C TRP A 151 11.02 -4.67 14.25
N LEU A 152 10.99 -5.82 14.89
CA LEU A 152 11.22 -7.12 14.25
C LEU A 152 9.91 -7.62 13.63
N SER A 153 9.97 -8.11 12.40
CA SER A 153 8.82 -8.70 11.72
C SER A 153 8.17 -9.78 12.57
N GLU A 154 6.87 -9.66 12.81
CA GLU A 154 6.11 -10.59 13.68
C GLU A 154 6.66 -10.69 15.12
N THR A 155 7.43 -9.72 15.56
CA THR A 155 8.27 -9.76 16.77
C THR A 155 9.17 -10.99 16.86
N ALA A 156 9.44 -11.63 15.71
CA ALA A 156 10.27 -12.84 15.65
C ALA A 156 11.71 -12.54 16.05
N VAL A 157 12.20 -13.17 17.11
CA VAL A 157 13.42 -12.77 17.78
C VAL A 157 14.40 -13.91 17.99
N ASP A 158 15.69 -13.61 17.81
CA ASP A 158 16.85 -14.35 18.31
C ASP A 158 17.93 -13.37 18.80
N LEU A 159 18.89 -13.85 19.57
CA LEU A 159 19.95 -13.02 20.13
C LEU A 159 20.91 -12.49 19.06
N GLU A 160 21.12 -13.22 17.98
CA GLU A 160 21.96 -12.76 16.87
C GLU A 160 21.36 -11.52 16.18
N SER A 161 20.04 -11.53 15.90
CA SER A 161 19.34 -10.37 15.36
C SER A 161 19.42 -9.15 16.28
N LEU A 162 19.22 -9.36 17.60
CA LEU A 162 19.34 -8.28 18.58
C LEU A 162 20.76 -7.72 18.65
N ASP A 163 21.77 -8.57 18.52
CA ASP A 163 23.18 -8.16 18.54
C ASP A 163 23.56 -7.35 17.29
N LEU A 164 23.08 -7.76 16.12
CA LEU A 164 23.25 -7.00 14.88
C LEU A 164 22.53 -5.64 14.94
N MET A 165 21.33 -5.60 15.53
CA MET A 165 20.61 -4.34 15.75
C MET A 165 21.37 -3.41 16.69
N ALA A 166 21.87 -3.92 17.80
CA ALA A 166 22.68 -3.15 18.74
C ALA A 166 24.00 -2.67 18.09
N ALA A 167 24.64 -3.50 17.27
CA ALA A 167 25.83 -3.13 16.51
C ALA A 167 25.56 -2.01 15.49
N ALA A 168 24.33 -1.96 14.94
CA ALA A 168 23.88 -0.93 14.01
C ALA A 168 23.35 0.35 14.70
N GLY A 169 23.45 0.44 16.04
CA GLY A 169 23.04 1.64 16.79
C GLY A 169 21.59 1.65 17.27
N ILE A 170 20.84 0.59 17.04
CA ILE A 170 19.46 0.46 17.55
C ILE A 170 19.50 0.27 19.07
N ARG A 171 18.73 1.08 19.78
CA ARG A 171 18.74 1.15 21.25
C ARG A 171 17.67 0.28 21.90
N TYR A 172 16.55 0.02 21.19
CA TYR A 172 15.47 -0.80 21.74
C TYR A 172 14.64 -1.50 20.67
N THR A 173 13.94 -2.55 21.12
CA THR A 173 12.87 -3.23 20.36
C THR A 173 11.67 -3.51 21.27
N ILE A 174 10.57 -3.97 20.66
CA ILE A 174 9.30 -4.27 21.33
C ILE A 174 8.97 -5.74 21.09
N LEU A 175 8.67 -6.48 22.15
CA LEU A 175 8.34 -7.90 22.11
C LEU A 175 7.05 -8.20 22.87
N ALA A 176 6.46 -9.35 22.56
CA ALA A 176 5.29 -9.85 23.29
C ALA A 176 5.70 -10.38 24.68
N PRO A 177 4.82 -10.30 25.69
CA PRO A 177 5.17 -10.69 27.07
C PRO A 177 5.59 -12.16 27.22
N HIS A 178 5.06 -13.06 26.41
CA HIS A 178 5.44 -14.49 26.44
C HIS A 178 6.84 -14.78 25.86
N GLN A 179 7.47 -13.79 25.24
CA GLN A 179 8.85 -13.89 24.73
C GLN A 179 9.89 -13.61 25.80
N ALA A 180 9.49 -13.20 27.01
CA ALA A 180 10.37 -13.15 28.17
C ALA A 180 10.50 -14.54 28.85
N ALA A 181 11.73 -14.98 29.14
CA ALA A 181 11.99 -16.21 29.86
C ALA A 181 12.27 -15.95 31.35
N GLY A 182 13.13 -14.97 31.66
CA GLY A 182 13.53 -14.65 33.01
C GLY A 182 13.84 -13.16 33.13
N VAL A 183 13.74 -12.64 34.37
CA VAL A 183 14.15 -11.27 34.70
C VAL A 183 14.94 -11.24 35.98
N ARG A 184 15.83 -10.25 36.16
CA ARG A 184 16.53 -9.98 37.40
C ARG A 184 16.82 -8.48 37.53
N ALA A 185 17.03 -7.99 38.76
CA ALA A 185 17.56 -6.64 38.95
C ALA A 185 19.02 -6.56 38.48
N ILE A 186 19.42 -5.43 37.89
CA ILE A 186 20.80 -5.24 37.43
C ILE A 186 21.73 -5.32 38.62
N GLY A 187 22.73 -6.19 38.53
CA GLY A 187 23.70 -6.46 39.61
C GLY A 187 23.33 -7.60 40.54
N GLU A 188 22.14 -8.20 40.39
CA GLU A 188 21.76 -9.42 41.13
C GLU A 188 22.10 -10.69 40.33
N GLU A 189 22.34 -11.81 41.02
CA GLU A 189 22.69 -13.07 40.37
C GLU A 189 21.47 -13.95 40.02
N GLY A 190 20.41 -13.87 40.79
CA GLY A 190 19.23 -14.74 40.67
C GLY A 190 18.26 -14.33 39.55
N TRP A 191 17.90 -15.27 38.67
CA TRP A 191 16.85 -15.08 37.68
C TRP A 191 15.48 -15.49 38.21
N THR A 192 14.49 -14.64 38.06
CA THR A 192 13.08 -14.97 38.29
C THR A 192 12.45 -15.43 36.96
N ASP A 193 11.89 -16.64 36.92
CA ASP A 193 11.15 -17.18 35.78
C ASP A 193 9.85 -16.37 35.54
N VAL A 194 9.74 -15.79 34.37
CA VAL A 194 8.57 -15.02 33.91
C VAL A 194 7.95 -15.61 32.65
N SER A 195 8.28 -16.86 32.33
CA SER A 195 7.72 -17.58 31.15
C SER A 195 6.21 -17.57 31.18
N GLY A 196 5.57 -17.68 30.00
CA GLY A 196 4.11 -17.65 29.86
C GLY A 196 3.47 -16.27 30.03
N GLY A 197 4.25 -15.21 29.83
CA GLY A 197 3.76 -13.83 29.85
C GLY A 197 3.62 -13.22 31.23
N ARG A 198 4.34 -13.75 32.24
CA ARG A 198 4.32 -13.24 33.61
C ARG A 198 5.25 -12.06 33.87
N VAL A 199 5.94 -11.57 32.85
CA VAL A 199 6.82 -10.41 32.93
C VAL A 199 6.04 -9.15 33.33
N GLU A 200 6.64 -8.28 34.18
CA GLU A 200 6.05 -6.95 34.43
C GLU A 200 6.20 -6.07 33.19
N THR A 201 5.08 -5.72 32.57
CA THR A 201 5.07 -5.01 31.29
C THR A 201 5.22 -3.49 31.39
N LYS A 202 5.31 -2.92 32.58
CA LYS A 202 5.24 -1.45 32.80
C LYS A 202 6.59 -0.75 32.86
N MET A 203 7.66 -1.42 32.43
CA MET A 203 9.03 -0.90 32.45
C MET A 203 9.88 -1.51 31.33
N PRO A 204 10.97 -0.84 30.89
CA PRO A 204 11.95 -1.42 29.98
C PRO A 204 12.89 -2.38 30.70
N TYR A 205 13.44 -3.32 29.94
CA TYR A 205 14.46 -4.27 30.41
C TYR A 205 15.72 -4.19 29.56
N LEU A 206 16.89 -4.54 30.12
CA LEU A 206 18.14 -4.65 29.41
C LEU A 206 18.38 -6.11 29.00
N CYS A 207 18.50 -6.38 27.70
CA CYS A 207 18.92 -7.67 27.19
C CYS A 207 20.44 -7.65 26.97
N ARG A 208 21.16 -8.54 27.65
CA ARG A 208 22.62 -8.74 27.44
C ARG A 208 22.81 -9.68 26.25
N LEU A 209 23.72 -9.31 25.36
CA LEU A 209 23.96 -9.99 24.11
C LEU A 209 25.29 -10.75 24.11
N PRO A 210 25.46 -11.80 23.29
CA PRO A 210 26.66 -12.62 23.26
C PRO A 210 27.95 -11.85 23.00
N SER A 211 27.93 -10.78 22.25
CA SER A 211 29.08 -9.93 21.96
C SER A 211 29.50 -9.01 23.10
N GLY A 212 28.77 -8.99 24.22
CA GLY A 212 28.92 -8.05 25.32
C GLY A 212 28.15 -6.72 25.15
N ARG A 213 27.51 -6.50 24.01
CA ARG A 213 26.59 -5.39 23.81
C ARG A 213 25.30 -5.58 24.61
N SER A 214 24.43 -4.62 24.57
CA SER A 214 23.11 -4.73 25.17
C SER A 214 22.09 -3.91 24.34
N ILE A 215 20.81 -4.29 24.42
CA ILE A 215 19.70 -3.59 23.82
C ILE A 215 18.55 -3.53 24.84
N ALA A 216 17.79 -2.44 24.85
CA ALA A 216 16.59 -2.36 25.67
C ALA A 216 15.43 -3.10 25.00
N VAL A 217 14.60 -3.77 25.81
CA VAL A 217 13.42 -4.50 25.37
C VAL A 217 12.20 -4.02 26.13
N PHE A 218 11.14 -3.72 25.41
CA PHE A 218 9.83 -3.43 25.97
C PHE A 218 8.89 -4.62 25.74
N PHE A 219 8.31 -5.18 26.79
CA PHE A 219 7.28 -6.20 26.69
C PHE A 219 5.92 -5.56 26.86
N TYR A 220 5.12 -5.49 25.77
CA TYR A 220 3.83 -4.80 25.81
C TYR A 220 2.77 -5.54 26.64
N ASP A 221 1.72 -4.84 27.06
CA ASP A 221 0.56 -5.46 27.75
C ASP A 221 -0.25 -6.31 26.77
N GLY A 222 0.00 -7.61 26.76
CA GLY A 222 -0.62 -8.54 25.82
C GLY A 222 -2.12 -8.73 26.04
N ALA A 223 -2.64 -8.49 27.24
CA ALA A 223 -4.07 -8.59 27.53
C ALA A 223 -4.82 -7.43 26.91
N ILE A 224 -4.33 -6.20 27.08
CA ILE A 224 -4.95 -5.01 26.48
C ILE A 224 -4.78 -5.03 24.95
N ALA A 225 -3.61 -5.42 24.43
CA ALA A 225 -3.37 -5.55 23.00
C ALA A 225 -4.38 -6.52 22.33
N ARG A 226 -4.66 -7.66 23.00
CA ARG A 226 -5.66 -8.63 22.53
C ARG A 226 -7.08 -8.05 22.55
N ASP A 227 -7.45 -7.35 23.64
CA ASP A 227 -8.77 -6.70 23.76
C ASP A 227 -8.95 -5.64 22.65
N VAL A 228 -7.89 -4.96 22.22
CA VAL A 228 -7.91 -4.00 21.09
C VAL A 228 -8.05 -4.73 19.76
N ALA A 229 -7.23 -5.75 19.51
CA ALA A 229 -7.18 -6.41 18.21
C ALA A 229 -8.40 -7.29 17.94
N PHE A 230 -8.89 -8.01 18.94
CA PHE A 230 -9.91 -9.06 18.82
C PHE A 230 -11.16 -8.83 19.66
N GLY A 231 -11.13 -7.91 20.62
CA GLY A 231 -12.25 -7.56 21.49
C GLY A 231 -13.04 -6.35 21.00
N ASP A 232 -13.76 -5.72 21.94
CA ASP A 232 -14.72 -4.65 21.68
C ASP A 232 -14.21 -3.25 22.03
N LEU A 233 -12.93 -3.08 22.38
CA LEU A 233 -12.43 -1.79 22.86
C LEU A 233 -12.52 -0.68 21.82
N LEU A 234 -12.37 -1.00 20.54
CA LEU A 234 -12.41 -0.01 19.46
C LEU A 234 -13.82 0.42 19.03
N PHE A 235 -14.87 -0.14 19.64
CA PHE A 235 -16.23 0.39 19.45
C PHE A 235 -16.53 1.62 20.32
N ASP A 236 -15.72 1.89 21.37
CA ASP A 236 -15.90 3.03 22.26
C ASP A 236 -14.54 3.55 22.77
N GLY A 237 -14.12 4.70 22.28
CA GLY A 237 -12.87 5.34 22.68
C GLY A 237 -12.78 5.67 24.18
N ARG A 238 -13.92 5.85 24.90
CA ARG A 238 -13.94 6.05 26.37
C ARG A 238 -13.56 4.75 27.09
N ARG A 239 -14.11 3.63 26.64
CA ARG A 239 -13.78 2.31 27.18
C ARG A 239 -12.30 1.99 26.93
N PHE A 240 -11.81 2.31 25.73
CA PHE A 240 -10.39 2.12 25.39
C PHE A 240 -9.48 2.96 26.30
N ALA A 241 -9.73 4.25 26.45
CA ALA A 241 -8.99 5.10 27.39
C ALA A 241 -9.09 4.58 28.83
N GLY A 242 -10.31 4.20 29.29
CA GLY A 242 -10.54 3.65 30.61
C GLY A 242 -9.76 2.36 30.88
N ARG A 243 -9.61 1.49 29.87
CA ARG A 243 -8.85 0.24 29.97
C ARG A 243 -7.36 0.48 30.14
N LEU A 244 -6.77 1.44 29.40
CA LEU A 244 -5.36 1.84 29.55
C LEU A 244 -5.12 2.52 30.90
N ILE A 245 -5.97 3.48 31.28
CA ILE A 245 -5.87 4.20 32.56
C ILE A 245 -6.01 3.24 33.75
N GLY A 246 -6.92 2.29 33.67
CA GLY A 246 -7.18 1.29 34.69
C GLY A 246 -6.05 0.28 34.90
N ALA A 247 -5.09 0.20 33.96
CA ALA A 247 -3.95 -0.73 34.04
C ALA A 247 -2.82 -0.24 34.97
N PHE A 248 -2.79 1.05 35.32
CA PHE A 248 -1.81 1.56 36.29
C PHE A 248 -1.98 0.97 37.66
N SER A 249 -0.86 0.67 38.33
CA SER A 249 -0.85 0.12 39.70
C SER A 249 -1.34 1.15 40.70
N ARG A 250 -2.09 0.69 41.70
CA ARG A 250 -2.48 1.53 42.83
C ARG A 250 -1.36 1.59 43.86
N GLY A 251 -1.01 2.79 44.33
CA GLY A 251 -0.11 3.00 45.44
C GLY A 251 1.37 2.74 45.14
N ARG A 252 1.80 2.54 43.90
CA ARG A 252 3.22 2.45 43.52
C ARG A 252 3.79 3.85 43.27
N ASP A 253 4.97 4.10 43.84
CA ASP A 253 5.69 5.40 43.72
C ASP A 253 6.80 5.39 42.66
N ARG A 254 6.85 4.39 41.80
CA ARG A 254 7.79 4.28 40.67
C ARG A 254 7.13 4.72 39.34
N PRO A 255 7.95 5.18 38.38
CA PRO A 255 7.45 5.40 37.02
C PRO A 255 6.87 4.12 36.43
N GLU A 256 5.73 4.24 35.71
CA GLU A 256 5.05 3.16 35.02
C GLU A 256 4.69 3.57 33.59
N LEU A 257 4.99 2.68 32.66
CA LEU A 257 4.56 2.76 31.26
C LEU A 257 3.46 1.73 31.02
N VAL A 258 2.25 2.15 30.74
CA VAL A 258 1.23 1.28 30.16
C VAL A 258 1.35 1.38 28.64
N HIS A 259 1.70 0.27 28.00
CA HIS A 259 1.87 0.27 26.56
C HIS A 259 1.35 -0.99 25.88
N ILE A 260 0.90 -0.83 24.65
CA ILE A 260 0.38 -1.89 23.79
C ILE A 260 1.02 -1.83 22.41
N ALA A 261 1.03 -2.96 21.73
CA ALA A 261 1.40 -3.08 20.33
C ALA A 261 0.39 -3.96 19.59
N THR A 262 -0.08 -3.49 18.44
CA THR A 262 -1.02 -4.19 17.55
C THR A 262 -0.62 -3.96 16.10
N ASP A 263 -1.22 -4.73 15.17
CA ASP A 263 -1.23 -4.33 13.78
C ASP A 263 -1.87 -2.95 13.68
N GLY A 264 -1.28 -2.07 12.90
CA GLY A 264 -1.79 -0.72 12.67
C GLY A 264 -3.13 -0.73 11.93
N GLU A 265 -3.34 -1.73 11.07
CA GLU A 265 -4.55 -1.97 10.30
C GLU A 265 -5.76 -2.28 11.20
N THR A 266 -5.54 -2.61 12.47
CA THR A 266 -6.59 -2.72 13.49
C THR A 266 -7.36 -1.40 13.64
N TYR A 267 -6.70 -0.25 13.43
CA TYR A 267 -7.28 1.08 13.56
C TYR A 267 -7.87 1.59 12.23
N GLY A 268 -8.85 0.88 11.69
CA GLY A 268 -9.59 1.25 10.47
C GLY A 268 -9.97 0.05 9.61
N HIS A 269 -9.01 -0.73 9.13
CA HIS A 269 -9.29 -1.86 8.23
C HIS A 269 -9.90 -3.07 8.96
N HIS A 270 -9.26 -3.57 10.03
CA HIS A 270 -9.80 -4.70 10.79
C HIS A 270 -11.01 -4.31 11.64
N ARG A 271 -11.10 -3.06 12.06
CA ARG A 271 -12.19 -2.48 12.84
C ARG A 271 -12.56 -1.12 12.25
N GLU A 272 -13.65 -1.09 11.52
CA GLU A 272 -14.19 0.14 10.94
C GLU A 272 -14.34 1.22 12.01
N PHE A 273 -13.89 2.44 11.71
CA PHE A 273 -13.81 3.59 12.64
C PHE A 273 -12.90 3.38 13.87
N GLY A 274 -12.02 2.38 13.84
CA GLY A 274 -11.06 2.14 14.93
C GLY A 274 -10.11 3.32 15.16
N GLU A 275 -9.77 4.08 14.12
CA GLU A 275 -8.97 5.31 14.20
C GLU A 275 -9.70 6.44 14.97
N MET A 276 -11.04 6.50 14.91
CA MET A 276 -11.83 7.46 15.66
C MET A 276 -11.82 7.12 17.15
N ALA A 277 -11.94 5.82 17.48
CA ALA A 277 -11.82 5.36 18.85
C ALA A 277 -10.42 5.63 19.42
N LEU A 278 -9.37 5.42 18.60
CA LEU A 278 -7.99 5.74 18.94
C LEU A 278 -7.83 7.25 19.18
N ALA A 279 -8.28 8.10 18.27
CA ALA A 279 -8.20 9.56 18.40
C ALA A 279 -8.90 10.08 19.67
N TYR A 280 -10.08 9.56 19.96
CA TYR A 280 -10.80 9.88 21.20
C TYR A 280 -10.03 9.42 22.44
N CYS A 281 -9.48 8.21 22.44
CA CYS A 281 -8.67 7.66 23.52
C CYS A 281 -7.45 8.54 23.80
N LEU A 282 -6.71 8.92 22.76
CA LEU A 282 -5.55 9.78 22.86
C LEU A 282 -5.92 11.15 23.47
N ARG A 283 -6.98 11.80 22.98
CA ARG A 283 -7.49 13.06 23.52
C ARG A 283 -7.91 12.93 25.00
N ALA A 284 -8.57 11.83 25.35
CA ALA A 284 -8.99 11.60 26.72
C ALA A 284 -7.81 11.41 27.70
N ILE A 285 -6.72 10.80 27.24
CA ILE A 285 -5.47 10.66 28.02
C ILE A 285 -4.75 12.02 28.12
N GLU A 286 -4.63 12.79 27.02
CA GLU A 286 -4.02 14.13 27.01
C GLU A 286 -4.73 15.12 27.93
N ALA A 287 -6.04 15.00 28.10
CA ALA A 287 -6.82 15.83 29.03
C ALA A 287 -6.48 15.59 30.51
N ARG A 288 -5.75 14.53 30.83
CA ARG A 288 -5.37 14.19 32.20
C ARG A 288 -4.08 14.87 32.61
N ARG A 289 -4.00 15.31 33.86
CA ARG A 289 -2.79 15.93 34.44
C ARG A 289 -1.82 14.92 35.07
N ASP A 290 -2.31 13.74 35.42
CA ASP A 290 -1.57 12.70 36.15
C ASP A 290 -1.00 11.61 35.22
N ILE A 291 -1.34 11.62 33.94
CA ILE A 291 -0.87 10.68 32.90
C ILE A 291 -0.42 11.50 31.69
N ARG A 292 0.62 11.03 30.99
CA ARG A 292 1.05 11.63 29.73
C ARG A 292 1.13 10.58 28.63
N LEU A 293 0.89 10.99 27.39
CA LEU A 293 1.31 10.23 26.22
C LEU A 293 2.82 10.35 26.06
N THR A 294 3.45 9.29 25.56
CA THR A 294 4.89 9.22 25.30
C THR A 294 5.18 8.29 24.11
N VAL A 295 6.42 8.35 23.62
CA VAL A 295 6.99 7.35 22.69
C VAL A 295 8.14 6.62 23.37
N TYR A 296 8.47 5.43 22.87
CA TYR A 296 9.45 4.57 23.56
C TYR A 296 10.82 5.22 23.74
N GLY A 297 11.32 5.97 22.73
CA GLY A 297 12.61 6.65 22.81
C GLY A 297 12.65 7.68 23.94
N GLU A 298 11.61 8.49 24.07
CA GLU A 298 11.47 9.48 25.15
C GLU A 298 11.39 8.81 26.53
N TYR A 299 10.55 7.75 26.62
CA TYR A 299 10.40 7.04 27.91
C TYR A 299 11.71 6.37 28.35
N LEU A 300 12.42 5.71 27.41
CA LEU A 300 13.69 5.05 27.66
C LEU A 300 14.77 6.03 28.15
N ALA A 301 14.82 7.21 27.55
CA ALA A 301 15.78 8.25 27.95
C ALA A 301 15.50 8.78 29.37
N ALA A 302 14.21 8.93 29.72
CA ALA A 302 13.81 9.40 31.05
C ALA A 302 13.87 8.29 32.12
N HIS A 303 13.69 7.04 31.73
CA HIS A 303 13.58 5.90 32.63
C HIS A 303 14.38 4.69 32.09
N PRO A 304 15.72 4.71 32.23
CA PRO A 304 16.57 3.61 31.77
C PRO A 304 16.24 2.29 32.51
N PRO A 305 16.53 1.13 31.89
CA PRO A 305 16.28 -0.18 32.48
C PRO A 305 16.96 -0.35 33.84
N THR A 306 16.23 -0.88 34.80
CA THR A 306 16.73 -1.26 36.13
C THR A 306 16.83 -2.77 36.29
N HIS A 307 16.30 -3.53 35.34
CA HIS A 307 16.30 -4.98 35.34
C HIS A 307 16.82 -5.51 34.00
N GLU A 308 17.38 -6.69 34.01
CA GLU A 308 17.74 -7.47 32.84
C GLU A 308 16.64 -8.46 32.50
N ALA A 309 16.54 -8.80 31.22
CA ALA A 309 15.64 -9.85 30.76
C ALA A 309 16.39 -10.86 29.87
N LEU A 310 16.01 -12.14 30.03
CA LEU A 310 16.31 -13.21 29.08
C LEU A 310 15.16 -13.32 28.09
N VAL A 311 15.48 -13.30 26.81
CA VAL A 311 14.52 -13.46 25.70
C VAL A 311 14.47 -14.93 25.30
N ARG A 312 13.27 -15.43 25.01
CA ARG A 312 13.07 -16.74 24.37
C ARG A 312 13.30 -16.61 22.88
N GLU A 313 14.37 -17.21 22.42
CA GLU A 313 14.71 -17.22 20.99
C GLU A 313 13.71 -18.05 20.17
N GLU A 314 13.66 -17.79 18.88
CA GLU A 314 12.75 -18.43 17.91
C GLU A 314 11.26 -18.35 18.31
N THR A 315 10.87 -17.24 18.90
CA THR A 315 9.47 -16.93 19.25
C THR A 315 8.96 -15.69 18.52
N SER A 316 7.64 -15.59 18.36
CA SER A 316 6.94 -14.48 17.70
C SER A 316 5.61 -14.19 18.40
N TRP A 317 4.96 -13.07 18.08
CA TRP A 317 3.67 -12.70 18.68
C TRP A 317 2.48 -13.45 18.08
N SER A 318 2.58 -13.93 16.83
CA SER A 318 1.46 -14.49 16.06
C SER A 318 1.53 -16.02 15.86
N CYS A 319 2.51 -16.68 16.49
CA CYS A 319 2.59 -18.15 16.48
C CYS A 319 2.85 -18.70 17.89
N ALA A 320 1.90 -19.47 18.42
CA ALA A 320 2.03 -20.11 19.72
C ALA A 320 3.18 -21.14 19.79
N HIS A 321 3.65 -21.61 18.64
CA HIS A 321 4.73 -22.61 18.49
C HIS A 321 6.08 -21.94 18.15
N GLY A 322 6.24 -20.66 18.45
CA GLY A 322 7.46 -19.92 18.17
C GLY A 322 7.45 -19.29 16.79
N ILE A 323 8.24 -19.83 15.85
CA ILE A 323 8.31 -19.39 14.45
C ILE A 323 7.88 -20.48 13.47
N GLU A 324 7.26 -21.58 13.97
CA GLU A 324 6.91 -22.74 13.15
C GLU A 324 5.89 -22.40 12.04
N ARG A 325 5.09 -21.34 12.21
CA ARG A 325 4.18 -20.86 11.14
C ARG A 325 4.90 -20.63 9.81
N TRP A 326 6.17 -20.24 9.84
CA TRP A 326 6.94 -19.90 8.65
C TRP A 326 7.86 -21.00 8.12
N ARG A 327 7.87 -22.17 8.75
CA ARG A 327 8.70 -23.30 8.32
C ARG A 327 8.03 -24.67 8.36
N GLY A 328 6.84 -24.79 8.95
CA GLY A 328 6.22 -26.10 9.15
C GLY A 328 4.72 -26.07 9.37
N GLU A 329 4.14 -27.25 9.56
CA GLU A 329 2.73 -27.44 9.84
C GLU A 329 2.46 -27.37 11.35
N CYS A 330 2.35 -26.16 11.89
CA CYS A 330 2.10 -25.96 13.32
C CYS A 330 0.62 -25.81 13.69
N GLY A 331 -0.30 -25.84 12.70
CA GLY A 331 -1.73 -25.65 12.90
C GLY A 331 -2.18 -24.19 13.08
N CYS A 332 -1.24 -23.21 13.09
CA CYS A 332 -1.63 -21.80 13.12
C CYS A 332 -2.19 -21.37 11.77
N HIS A 333 -3.41 -20.80 11.76
CA HIS A 333 -4.14 -20.38 10.56
C HIS A 333 -4.77 -19.00 10.77
N SER A 334 -5.29 -18.38 9.70
CA SER A 334 -5.96 -17.07 9.77
C SER A 334 -7.37 -17.14 10.39
N GLY A 335 -7.95 -18.32 10.45
CA GLY A 335 -9.32 -18.55 10.90
C GLY A 335 -10.36 -18.60 9.78
N THR A 336 -9.96 -18.29 8.55
CA THR A 336 -10.85 -18.22 7.38
C THR A 336 -11.31 -19.61 6.93
N HIS A 337 -10.39 -20.61 6.96
CA HIS A 337 -10.64 -21.97 6.51
C HIS A 337 -10.25 -23.01 7.57
N PRO A 338 -11.07 -23.21 8.60
CA PRO A 338 -10.80 -24.22 9.62
C PRO A 338 -10.73 -25.63 8.98
N GLY A 339 -9.64 -26.33 9.22
CA GLY A 339 -9.44 -27.68 8.69
C GLY A 339 -8.55 -27.78 7.44
N TRP A 340 -8.13 -26.67 6.86
CA TRP A 340 -7.10 -26.68 5.82
C TRP A 340 -5.73 -27.07 6.39
N SER A 341 -5.00 -27.93 5.66
CA SER A 341 -3.64 -28.33 6.03
C SER A 341 -2.65 -27.21 5.77
N GLN A 342 -1.68 -27.09 6.65
CA GLN A 342 -0.57 -26.14 6.52
C GLN A 342 0.73 -26.83 6.05
N ALA A 343 0.64 -28.08 5.61
CA ALA A 343 1.80 -28.90 5.20
C ALA A 343 2.57 -28.31 4.00
N TRP A 344 1.94 -27.46 3.20
CA TRP A 344 2.55 -26.75 2.08
C TRP A 344 3.68 -25.79 2.51
N ARG A 345 3.67 -25.34 3.77
CA ARG A 345 4.63 -24.36 4.29
C ARG A 345 6.07 -24.87 4.28
N CYS A 346 6.27 -26.14 4.63
CA CYS A 346 7.59 -26.74 4.68
C CYS A 346 8.24 -26.84 3.29
N PRO A 347 7.61 -27.45 2.25
CA PRO A 347 8.17 -27.47 0.90
C PRO A 347 8.42 -26.06 0.32
N LEU A 348 7.52 -25.09 0.53
CA LEU A 348 7.75 -23.73 0.08
C LEU A 348 8.98 -23.12 0.74
N ARG A 349 9.16 -23.32 2.07
CA ARG A 349 10.35 -22.83 2.79
C ARG A 349 11.62 -23.47 2.27
N GLU A 350 11.59 -24.78 2.02
CA GLU A 350 12.72 -25.53 1.48
C GLU A 350 13.09 -25.04 0.07
N ALA A 351 12.11 -24.83 -0.81
CA ALA A 351 12.32 -24.31 -2.16
C ALA A 351 12.97 -22.90 -2.13
N ILE A 352 12.44 -22.01 -1.31
CA ILE A 352 13.00 -20.65 -1.14
C ILE A 352 14.42 -20.70 -0.54
N ALA A 353 14.65 -21.54 0.48
CA ALA A 353 15.97 -21.70 1.07
C ALA A 353 16.98 -22.25 0.06
N MET A 354 16.59 -23.24 -0.76
CA MET A 354 17.43 -23.81 -1.82
C MET A 354 17.89 -22.73 -2.80
N VAL A 355 16.98 -21.86 -3.26
CA VAL A 355 17.34 -20.74 -4.17
C VAL A 355 18.28 -19.76 -3.47
N ARG A 356 17.97 -19.32 -2.23
CA ARG A 356 18.82 -18.44 -1.43
C ARG A 356 20.24 -18.99 -1.29
N ASP A 357 20.34 -20.22 -0.84
CA ASP A 357 21.63 -20.86 -0.49
C ASP A 357 22.48 -21.18 -1.73
N ALA A 358 21.83 -21.42 -2.88
CA ALA A 358 22.51 -21.59 -4.16
C ALA A 358 23.01 -20.25 -4.73
N LEU A 359 22.26 -19.17 -4.57
CA LEU A 359 22.59 -17.86 -5.15
C LEU A 359 23.62 -17.09 -4.32
N ALA A 360 23.48 -17.06 -2.98
CA ALA A 360 24.28 -16.21 -2.12
C ALA A 360 25.80 -16.32 -2.34
N PRO A 361 26.44 -17.49 -2.30
CA PRO A 361 27.90 -17.58 -2.47
C PRO A 361 28.33 -17.22 -3.91
N ARG A 362 27.54 -17.58 -4.91
CA ARG A 362 27.83 -17.32 -6.33
C ARG A 362 27.71 -15.86 -6.73
N SER A 363 26.66 -15.19 -6.19
CA SER A 363 26.49 -13.75 -6.36
C SER A 363 27.62 -12.97 -5.67
N GLU A 364 28.02 -13.40 -4.47
CA GLU A 364 29.09 -12.78 -3.70
C GLU A 364 30.45 -12.92 -4.42
N GLU A 365 30.77 -14.10 -4.93
CA GLU A 365 31.97 -14.34 -5.74
C GLU A 365 31.97 -13.50 -7.03
N ALA A 366 30.82 -13.49 -7.75
CA ALA A 366 30.71 -12.76 -9.01
C ALA A 366 30.80 -11.24 -8.82
N ILE A 367 30.19 -10.69 -7.78
CA ILE A 367 30.18 -9.26 -7.53
C ILE A 367 31.54 -8.78 -6.99
N ALA A 368 32.31 -9.64 -6.29
CA ALA A 368 33.64 -9.32 -5.78
C ALA A 368 34.63 -8.94 -6.88
N ALA A 369 34.43 -9.42 -8.11
CA ALA A 369 35.22 -9.03 -9.27
C ALA A 369 34.87 -7.63 -9.83
N LEU A 370 33.72 -7.05 -9.42
CA LEU A 370 33.12 -5.84 -9.99
C LEU A 370 33.10 -4.66 -9.00
N VAL A 371 33.16 -4.93 -7.70
CA VAL A 371 33.12 -3.90 -6.65
C VAL A 371 34.28 -4.09 -5.66
N ARG A 372 34.62 -3.04 -4.91
CA ARG A 372 35.73 -3.05 -3.96
C ARG A 372 35.47 -3.90 -2.71
N ASP A 373 34.25 -3.80 -2.19
CA ASP A 373 33.78 -4.55 -1.01
C ASP A 373 32.33 -5.03 -1.30
N PRO A 374 32.14 -6.35 -1.51
CA PRO A 374 30.82 -6.92 -1.79
C PRO A 374 29.79 -6.67 -0.70
N ALA A 375 30.20 -6.73 0.59
CA ALA A 375 29.28 -6.56 1.69
C ALA A 375 28.84 -5.09 1.82
N GLU A 376 29.78 -4.15 1.70
CA GLU A 376 29.44 -2.70 1.68
C GLU A 376 28.59 -2.34 0.46
N ALA A 377 28.91 -2.86 -0.72
CA ALA A 377 28.12 -2.64 -1.94
C ALA A 377 26.69 -3.14 -1.80
N ARG A 378 26.50 -4.32 -1.21
CA ARG A 378 25.16 -4.88 -0.92
C ARG A 378 24.38 -4.00 0.08
N ASP A 379 24.99 -3.59 1.18
CA ASP A 379 24.36 -2.72 2.16
C ASP A 379 24.01 -1.34 1.52
N ALA A 380 24.85 -0.84 0.62
CA ALA A 380 24.62 0.40 -0.09
C ALA A 380 23.56 0.31 -1.21
N ALA A 381 23.23 -0.89 -1.70
CA ALA A 381 22.25 -1.10 -2.77
C ALA A 381 20.83 -0.62 -2.39
N ALA A 382 20.51 -0.52 -1.09
CA ALA A 382 19.29 0.15 -0.64
C ALA A 382 19.16 1.58 -1.25
N GLY A 383 20.27 2.28 -1.46
CA GLY A 383 20.29 3.60 -2.09
C GLY A 383 19.90 3.57 -3.57
N LEU A 384 20.20 2.50 -4.29
CA LEU A 384 19.72 2.30 -5.66
C LEU A 384 18.21 2.13 -5.70
N VAL A 385 17.66 1.31 -4.79
CA VAL A 385 16.21 1.08 -4.66
C VAL A 385 15.48 2.38 -4.31
N LEU A 386 15.96 3.13 -3.31
CA LEU A 386 15.41 4.41 -2.89
C LEU A 386 15.52 5.48 -3.99
N GLY A 387 16.65 5.50 -4.71
CA GLY A 387 16.85 6.35 -5.89
C GLY A 387 16.16 5.85 -7.16
N ARG A 388 15.41 4.76 -7.08
CA ARG A 388 14.68 4.13 -8.18
C ARG A 388 15.57 3.87 -9.39
N TRP A 389 16.79 3.43 -9.13
CA TRP A 389 17.79 3.16 -10.17
C TRP A 389 17.99 4.33 -11.14
N SER A 390 17.80 5.58 -10.69
CA SER A 390 18.08 6.75 -11.52
C SER A 390 19.54 6.78 -11.95
N ASP A 391 19.82 7.37 -13.10
CA ASP A 391 21.20 7.49 -13.60
C ASP A 391 22.12 8.16 -12.57
N GLU A 392 21.60 9.12 -11.78
CA GLU A 392 22.34 9.77 -10.69
C GLU A 392 22.66 8.77 -9.56
N SER A 393 21.69 7.99 -9.10
CA SER A 393 21.90 7.00 -8.03
C SER A 393 22.85 5.89 -8.46
N VAL A 394 22.74 5.44 -9.70
CA VAL A 394 23.63 4.44 -10.31
C VAL A 394 25.06 4.99 -10.45
N ALA A 395 25.21 6.22 -10.95
CA ALA A 395 26.52 6.86 -11.07
C ALA A 395 27.19 7.06 -9.70
N ALA A 396 26.44 7.53 -8.69
CA ALA A 396 26.92 7.68 -7.32
C ALA A 396 27.36 6.34 -6.71
N PHE A 397 26.57 5.28 -6.92
CA PHE A 397 26.92 3.95 -6.46
C PHE A 397 28.26 3.46 -7.05
N PHE A 398 28.39 3.49 -8.38
CA PHE A 398 29.63 3.01 -9.03
C PHE A 398 30.84 3.87 -8.73
N SER A 399 30.70 5.18 -8.60
CA SER A 399 31.77 6.08 -8.18
C SER A 399 32.36 5.68 -6.84
N ARG A 400 31.53 5.22 -5.91
CA ARG A 400 31.92 4.85 -4.56
C ARG A 400 32.43 3.40 -4.46
N HIS A 401 31.75 2.47 -5.10
CA HIS A 401 31.94 1.03 -4.86
C HIS A 401 32.69 0.30 -5.96
N ALA A 402 32.72 0.81 -7.20
CA ALA A 402 33.46 0.15 -8.26
C ALA A 402 34.93 0.57 -8.31
N PRO A 403 35.83 -0.33 -8.75
CA PRO A 403 37.18 0.08 -9.21
C PRO A 403 37.06 1.05 -10.39
N GLY A 404 37.99 1.97 -10.53
CA GLY A 404 38.03 2.88 -11.68
C GLY A 404 38.03 2.13 -13.00
N GLY A 405 37.10 2.51 -13.94
CA GLY A 405 37.11 1.97 -15.31
C GLY A 405 36.16 0.78 -15.54
N ILE A 406 35.13 0.56 -14.68
CA ILE A 406 34.07 -0.42 -14.96
C ILE A 406 33.33 -0.06 -16.27
N ASP A 407 33.29 -0.98 -17.22
CA ASP A 407 32.63 -0.82 -18.52
C ASP A 407 31.12 -1.08 -18.45
N ALA A 408 30.44 -1.00 -19.59
CA ALA A 408 28.98 -1.19 -19.64
C ALA A 408 28.57 -2.62 -19.27
N GLU A 409 29.33 -3.62 -19.70
CA GLU A 409 29.09 -5.03 -19.39
C GLU A 409 29.25 -5.30 -17.88
N GLY A 410 30.32 -4.79 -17.28
CA GLY A 410 30.54 -4.90 -15.83
C GLY A 410 29.45 -4.20 -15.02
N ARG A 411 28.96 -3.04 -15.47
CA ARG A 411 27.85 -2.34 -14.83
C ARG A 411 26.55 -3.16 -14.90
N TRP A 412 26.22 -3.68 -16.08
CA TRP A 412 25.06 -4.56 -16.25
C TRP A 412 25.13 -5.78 -15.32
N ARG A 413 26.28 -6.45 -15.29
CA ARG A 413 26.49 -7.61 -14.41
C ARG A 413 26.35 -7.24 -12.93
N ALA A 414 26.97 -6.14 -12.50
CA ALA A 414 26.88 -5.70 -11.09
C ALA A 414 25.45 -5.34 -10.68
N LEU A 415 24.73 -4.57 -11.51
CA LEU A 415 23.33 -4.22 -11.24
C LEU A 415 22.42 -5.46 -11.20
N SER A 416 22.61 -6.38 -12.15
CA SER A 416 21.86 -7.63 -12.19
C SER A 416 22.11 -8.51 -10.96
N LEU A 417 23.36 -8.58 -10.48
CA LEU A 417 23.70 -9.29 -9.24
C LEU A 417 23.07 -8.65 -8.00
N LEU A 418 23.06 -7.31 -7.91
CA LEU A 418 22.39 -6.58 -6.83
C LEU A 418 20.88 -6.75 -6.89
N GLU A 419 20.30 -6.85 -8.08
CA GLU A 419 18.88 -7.15 -8.25
C GLU A 419 18.56 -8.60 -7.85
N ILE A 420 19.42 -9.58 -8.14
CA ILE A 420 19.33 -10.95 -7.60
C ILE A 420 19.26 -10.92 -6.07
N GLU A 421 20.16 -10.17 -5.41
CA GLU A 421 20.18 -10.01 -3.96
C GLU A 421 18.87 -9.42 -3.43
N ARG A 422 18.36 -8.39 -4.08
CA ARG A 422 17.08 -7.77 -3.70
C ARG A 422 15.91 -8.75 -3.81
N GLN A 423 15.84 -9.49 -4.91
CA GLN A 423 14.79 -10.48 -5.13
C GLN A 423 14.92 -11.66 -4.15
N ALA A 424 16.16 -12.09 -3.86
CA ALA A 424 16.44 -13.14 -2.87
C ALA A 424 16.04 -12.75 -1.43
N MET A 425 16.05 -11.46 -1.11
CA MET A 425 15.51 -10.97 0.18
C MET A 425 13.98 -10.88 0.14
N LEU A 426 13.38 -10.38 -0.95
CA LEU A 426 11.92 -10.24 -1.10
C LEU A 426 11.20 -11.60 -1.09
N MET A 427 11.79 -12.64 -1.67
CA MET A 427 11.19 -14.00 -1.65
C MET A 427 11.09 -14.61 -0.25
N GLN A 428 11.72 -14.00 0.78
CA GLN A 428 11.69 -14.45 2.16
C GLN A 428 10.68 -13.69 3.03
N ALA A 429 9.89 -12.77 2.45
CA ALA A 429 8.91 -11.98 3.18
C ALA A 429 7.92 -12.87 3.95
N SER A 430 7.61 -12.51 5.19
CA SER A 430 6.81 -13.33 6.12
C SER A 430 5.40 -13.64 5.60
N CYS A 431 4.82 -12.73 4.82
CA CYS A 431 3.49 -12.88 4.23
C CYS A 431 3.34 -14.13 3.34
N GLY A 432 4.46 -14.68 2.82
CA GLY A 432 4.47 -15.91 2.02
C GLY A 432 3.99 -17.15 2.76
N TRP A 433 3.94 -17.13 4.10
CA TRP A 433 3.54 -18.27 4.93
C TRP A 433 2.43 -17.95 5.92
N PHE A 434 1.95 -16.71 5.96
CA PHE A 434 1.04 -16.27 7.00
C PHE A 434 -0.37 -16.83 6.85
N PHE A 435 -0.90 -16.86 5.64
CA PHE A 435 -2.25 -17.30 5.34
C PHE A 435 -2.41 -18.82 5.22
N ASP A 436 -3.56 -19.27 4.74
CA ASP A 436 -4.00 -20.65 4.94
C ASP A 436 -3.68 -21.58 3.77
N ASP A 437 -3.28 -21.05 2.59
CA ASP A 437 -2.94 -21.83 1.42
C ASP A 437 -1.79 -21.21 0.58
N ILE A 438 -1.11 -22.08 -0.20
CA ILE A 438 -0.03 -21.64 -1.10
C ILE A 438 -0.53 -20.83 -2.30
N THR A 439 -1.84 -20.86 -2.60
CA THR A 439 -2.49 -20.04 -3.64
C THR A 439 -2.71 -18.60 -3.22
N GLU A 440 -2.55 -18.29 -1.93
CA GLU A 440 -2.74 -16.94 -1.41
C GLU A 440 -1.77 -15.93 -2.02
N PRO A 441 -2.20 -14.67 -2.20
CA PRO A 441 -1.39 -13.65 -2.87
C PRO A 441 0.03 -13.49 -2.30
N GLY A 442 0.20 -13.64 -0.98
CA GLY A 442 1.52 -13.56 -0.34
C GLY A 442 2.45 -14.70 -0.75
N SER A 443 1.94 -15.94 -0.81
CA SER A 443 2.70 -17.13 -1.20
C SER A 443 3.06 -17.08 -2.69
N VAL A 444 2.12 -16.69 -3.55
CA VAL A 444 2.35 -16.49 -4.99
C VAL A 444 3.41 -15.39 -5.20
N GLN A 445 3.36 -14.32 -4.42
CA GLN A 445 4.30 -13.20 -4.56
C GLN A 445 5.74 -13.60 -4.20
N VAL A 446 5.97 -14.36 -3.12
CA VAL A 446 7.33 -14.83 -2.79
C VAL A 446 7.87 -15.79 -3.86
N MET A 447 7.01 -16.63 -4.47
CA MET A 447 7.38 -17.45 -5.61
C MET A 447 7.72 -16.63 -6.86
N ARG A 448 7.01 -15.52 -7.14
CA ARG A 448 7.34 -14.58 -8.22
C ARG A 448 8.70 -13.93 -8.02
N HIS A 449 9.03 -13.52 -6.80
CA HIS A 449 10.35 -13.00 -6.47
C HIS A 449 11.45 -14.06 -6.66
N ALA A 450 11.20 -15.31 -6.24
CA ALA A 450 12.12 -16.42 -6.49
C ALA A 450 12.32 -16.66 -7.99
N LYS A 451 11.25 -16.66 -8.78
CA LYS A 451 11.30 -16.77 -10.25
C LYS A 451 12.17 -15.68 -10.86
N ARG A 452 11.97 -14.40 -10.45
CA ARG A 452 12.78 -13.29 -10.95
C ARG A 452 14.25 -13.44 -10.60
N ALA A 453 14.58 -13.88 -9.37
CA ALA A 453 15.96 -14.16 -8.96
C ALA A 453 16.58 -15.27 -9.79
N MET A 454 15.84 -16.37 -10.05
CA MET A 454 16.30 -17.49 -10.88
C MET A 454 16.51 -17.09 -12.34
N ASP A 455 15.63 -16.25 -12.92
CA ASP A 455 15.76 -15.75 -14.29
C ASP A 455 17.05 -14.93 -14.45
N LEU A 456 17.30 -14.00 -13.54
CA LEU A 456 18.51 -13.19 -13.54
C LEU A 456 19.76 -14.08 -13.32
N ALA A 457 19.70 -15.05 -12.43
CA ALA A 457 20.80 -15.98 -12.19
C ALA A 457 21.14 -16.80 -13.45
N ARG A 458 20.13 -17.26 -14.19
CA ARG A 458 20.35 -17.94 -15.46
C ARG A 458 21.04 -17.04 -16.49
N GLN A 459 20.66 -15.76 -16.56
CA GLN A 459 21.26 -14.78 -17.48
C GLN A 459 22.70 -14.41 -17.10
N VAL A 460 22.96 -14.15 -15.83
CA VAL A 460 24.24 -13.53 -15.38
C VAL A 460 25.24 -14.57 -14.86
N LEU A 461 24.76 -15.64 -14.24
CA LEU A 461 25.60 -16.67 -13.62
C LEU A 461 25.58 -17.99 -14.41
N GLY A 462 24.70 -18.15 -15.42
CA GLY A 462 24.53 -19.40 -16.18
C GLY A 462 23.95 -20.54 -15.36
N ILE A 463 23.23 -20.25 -14.27
CA ILE A 463 22.69 -21.25 -13.34
C ILE A 463 21.18 -21.35 -13.50
N ASP A 464 20.69 -22.55 -13.81
CA ASP A 464 19.26 -22.84 -13.86
C ASP A 464 18.81 -23.58 -12.59
N LEU A 465 18.10 -22.92 -11.73
CA LEU A 465 17.56 -23.44 -10.46
C LEU A 465 16.07 -23.82 -10.56
N GLU A 466 15.40 -23.42 -11.63
CA GLU A 466 13.95 -23.55 -11.76
C GLU A 466 13.46 -25.01 -11.74
N PRO A 467 14.12 -25.99 -12.42
CA PRO A 467 13.70 -27.38 -12.35
C PRO A 467 13.73 -27.96 -10.93
N ALA A 468 14.79 -27.63 -10.16
CA ALA A 468 14.90 -28.08 -8.77
C ALA A 468 13.86 -27.41 -7.86
N PHE A 469 13.56 -26.13 -8.09
CA PHE A 469 12.53 -25.37 -7.38
C PHE A 469 11.13 -26.02 -7.58
N ILE A 470 10.76 -26.30 -8.82
CA ILE A 470 9.50 -26.95 -9.18
C ILE A 470 9.40 -28.34 -8.54
N GLU A 471 10.49 -29.13 -8.57
CA GLU A 471 10.49 -30.47 -7.96
C GLU A 471 10.22 -30.43 -6.45
N ILE A 472 10.73 -29.42 -5.75
CA ILE A 472 10.41 -29.23 -4.33
C ILE A 472 8.93 -28.83 -4.16
N LEU A 473 8.42 -27.92 -4.99
CA LEU A 473 7.03 -27.47 -4.93
C LEU A 473 6.00 -28.56 -5.22
N ARG A 474 6.35 -29.60 -5.99
CA ARG A 474 5.48 -30.76 -6.18
C ARG A 474 5.12 -31.49 -4.89
N ARG A 475 5.90 -31.31 -3.84
CA ARG A 475 5.62 -31.87 -2.50
C ARG A 475 4.69 -31.00 -1.65
N ALA A 476 4.40 -29.79 -2.07
CA ALA A 476 3.51 -28.89 -1.37
C ALA A 476 2.05 -29.21 -1.71
N PRO A 477 1.25 -29.75 -0.76
CA PRO A 477 -0.18 -29.95 -0.99
C PRO A 477 -0.92 -28.63 -1.10
N VAL A 478 -2.00 -28.60 -1.85
CA VAL A 478 -2.87 -27.42 -2.02
C VAL A 478 -4.25 -27.75 -1.49
N ASN A 479 -4.84 -26.82 -0.75
CA ASN A 479 -6.21 -27.01 -0.27
C ASN A 479 -7.24 -26.45 -1.27
N GLU A 480 -6.89 -25.40 -2.00
CA GLU A 480 -7.77 -24.75 -2.98
C GLU A 480 -8.09 -25.69 -4.15
N PRO A 481 -9.40 -25.91 -4.46
CA PRO A 481 -9.80 -26.75 -5.59
C PRO A 481 -9.23 -26.24 -6.92
N GLY A 482 -8.80 -27.19 -7.75
CA GLY A 482 -8.25 -26.88 -9.09
C GLY A 482 -6.73 -27.01 -9.21
N TYR A 483 -6.03 -27.17 -8.08
CA TYR A 483 -4.59 -27.42 -8.03
C TYR A 483 -4.31 -28.66 -7.21
N ALA A 484 -3.37 -29.49 -7.64
CA ALA A 484 -2.96 -30.69 -6.91
C ALA A 484 -1.73 -30.41 -6.02
N THR A 485 -0.80 -29.60 -6.52
CA THR A 485 0.49 -29.32 -5.88
C THR A 485 0.89 -27.83 -6.02
N GLY A 486 1.86 -27.42 -5.22
CA GLY A 486 2.46 -26.08 -5.37
C GLY A 486 3.12 -25.84 -6.72
N ALA A 487 3.52 -26.90 -7.45
CA ALA A 487 4.00 -26.75 -8.83
C ALA A 487 2.88 -26.33 -9.78
N ASP A 488 1.66 -26.85 -9.63
CA ASP A 488 0.51 -26.44 -10.46
C ASP A 488 0.18 -24.95 -10.18
N VAL A 489 0.28 -24.51 -8.93
CA VAL A 489 0.11 -23.11 -8.54
C VAL A 489 1.19 -22.24 -9.18
N TYR A 490 2.44 -22.71 -9.18
CA TYR A 490 3.55 -22.01 -9.81
C TYR A 490 3.32 -21.84 -11.32
N ASP A 491 2.93 -22.89 -12.01
CA ASP A 491 2.65 -22.86 -13.43
C ASP A 491 1.48 -21.93 -13.78
N ALA A 492 0.42 -21.93 -12.97
CA ALA A 492 -0.79 -21.16 -13.26
C ALA A 492 -0.72 -19.69 -12.82
N LEU A 493 -0.03 -19.36 -11.70
CA LEU A 493 -0.09 -18.03 -11.09
C LEU A 493 1.25 -17.28 -11.07
N VAL A 494 2.37 -17.99 -11.27
CA VAL A 494 3.70 -17.37 -11.24
C VAL A 494 4.25 -17.17 -12.65
N LEU A 495 4.28 -18.22 -13.47
CA LEU A 495 4.84 -18.16 -14.83
C LEU A 495 4.16 -17.09 -15.72
N PRO A 496 2.82 -16.92 -15.71
CA PRO A 496 2.18 -15.91 -16.55
C PRO A 496 2.50 -14.46 -16.16
N ALA A 497 2.99 -14.25 -14.93
CA ALA A 497 3.38 -12.92 -14.46
C ALA A 497 4.80 -12.53 -14.90
N ALA A 498 5.61 -13.50 -15.35
CA ALA A 498 6.96 -13.27 -15.84
C ALA A 498 6.92 -12.68 -17.25
N VAL A 499 7.57 -11.54 -17.42
CA VAL A 499 7.66 -10.85 -18.71
C VAL A 499 9.10 -10.53 -19.05
N ASP A 500 9.44 -10.68 -20.34
CA ASP A 500 10.72 -10.29 -20.91
C ASP A 500 10.62 -8.95 -21.66
N LEU A 501 11.73 -8.39 -22.09
CA LEU A 501 11.74 -7.10 -22.81
C LEU A 501 10.87 -7.12 -24.08
N PRO A 502 10.85 -8.19 -24.92
CA PRO A 502 9.91 -8.28 -26.04
C PRO A 502 8.44 -8.20 -25.60
N ARG A 503 8.05 -8.89 -24.51
CA ARG A 503 6.67 -8.84 -24.02
C ARG A 503 6.29 -7.44 -23.52
N ILE A 504 7.24 -6.74 -22.86
CA ILE A 504 7.06 -5.34 -22.47
C ILE A 504 6.89 -4.45 -23.70
N ALA A 505 7.71 -4.64 -24.76
CA ALA A 505 7.58 -3.87 -25.99
C ALA A 505 6.22 -4.05 -26.68
N GLY A 506 5.69 -5.29 -26.70
CA GLY A 506 4.34 -5.57 -27.18
C GLY A 506 3.25 -4.89 -26.36
N GLY A 507 3.35 -4.91 -25.05
CA GLY A 507 2.47 -4.19 -24.13
C GLY A 507 2.50 -2.69 -24.35
N ILE A 508 3.68 -2.11 -24.55
CA ILE A 508 3.85 -0.68 -24.85
C ILE A 508 3.12 -0.32 -26.16
N ALA A 509 3.24 -1.14 -27.21
CA ALA A 509 2.50 -0.91 -28.44
C ALA A 509 0.98 -0.96 -28.22
N LEU A 510 0.50 -1.89 -27.40
CA LEU A 510 -0.91 -1.98 -27.05
C LEU A 510 -1.40 -0.73 -26.31
N TYR A 511 -0.70 -0.30 -25.27
CA TYR A 511 -1.08 0.92 -24.53
C TYR A 511 -1.00 2.18 -25.39
N ALA A 512 0.05 2.31 -26.22
CA ALA A 512 0.19 3.41 -27.16
C ALA A 512 -0.96 3.44 -28.18
N LEU A 513 -1.50 2.28 -28.59
CA LEU A 513 -2.66 2.19 -29.49
C LEU A 513 -3.87 2.91 -28.89
N PHE A 514 -4.05 2.89 -27.57
CA PHE A 514 -5.12 3.57 -26.86
C PHE A 514 -4.72 4.95 -26.32
N GLY A 515 -3.47 5.37 -26.49
CA GLY A 515 -2.96 6.65 -25.96
C GLY A 515 -2.68 6.62 -24.46
N LEU A 516 -2.47 5.44 -23.93
CA LEU A 516 -2.16 5.20 -22.52
C LEU A 516 -0.65 5.02 -22.30
N GLU A 517 -0.20 5.25 -21.07
CA GLU A 517 1.14 4.93 -20.63
C GLU A 517 1.19 3.51 -20.06
N HIS A 518 2.16 2.72 -20.52
CA HIS A 518 2.33 1.34 -20.05
C HIS A 518 2.85 1.30 -18.60
N PRO A 519 2.33 0.39 -17.74
CA PRO A 519 2.75 0.28 -16.33
C PRO A 519 4.27 0.21 -16.10
N ALA A 520 5.01 -0.47 -16.96
CA ALA A 520 6.47 -0.55 -16.87
C ALA A 520 7.16 0.83 -16.98
N ALA A 521 6.66 1.72 -17.84
CA ALA A 521 7.16 3.09 -17.95
C ALA A 521 6.68 3.92 -16.74
N ALA A 522 5.41 3.83 -16.41
CA ALA A 522 4.81 4.51 -15.26
C ALA A 522 5.49 4.11 -13.93
N SER A 523 5.94 2.85 -13.78
CA SER A 523 6.70 2.39 -12.60
C SER A 523 8.03 3.10 -12.40
N GLY A 524 8.61 3.62 -13.48
CA GLY A 524 9.97 4.16 -13.49
C GLY A 524 11.06 3.09 -13.34
N LEU A 525 10.73 1.80 -13.55
CA LEU A 525 11.72 0.72 -13.66
C LEU A 525 12.27 0.56 -15.08
N TYR A 526 11.60 1.16 -16.06
CA TYR A 526 12.04 1.12 -17.45
C TYR A 526 12.06 2.51 -18.06
N ASP A 527 13.12 2.77 -18.84
CA ASP A 527 13.13 3.87 -19.80
C ASP A 527 12.56 3.34 -21.11
N VAL A 528 11.51 3.97 -21.58
CA VAL A 528 10.79 3.57 -22.79
C VAL A 528 10.75 4.72 -23.77
N ALA A 529 11.12 4.44 -25.02
CA ALA A 529 10.95 5.37 -26.13
C ALA A 529 10.32 4.63 -27.31
N GLY A 530 9.14 5.05 -27.73
CA GLY A 530 8.44 4.52 -28.91
C GLY A 530 8.36 5.56 -30.00
N ASP A 531 8.72 5.17 -31.23
CA ASP A 531 8.48 5.93 -32.45
C ASP A 531 7.40 5.24 -33.29
N TRP A 532 6.29 5.91 -33.45
CA TRP A 532 5.08 5.38 -34.07
C TRP A 532 4.72 6.10 -35.37
N PRO A 533 5.43 5.85 -36.46
CA PRO A 533 5.21 6.53 -37.74
C PRO A 533 3.85 6.21 -38.38
N TYR A 534 3.21 5.12 -37.93
CA TYR A 534 1.89 4.76 -38.42
C TYR A 534 0.92 4.47 -37.28
N ARG A 535 -0.22 5.19 -37.29
CA ARG A 535 -1.34 4.98 -36.36
C ARG A 535 -2.68 5.19 -37.07
N LEU A 536 -3.56 4.20 -37.00
CA LEU A 536 -4.93 4.25 -37.49
C LEU A 536 -5.90 4.11 -36.30
N ASN A 537 -6.82 5.09 -36.15
CA ASN A 537 -7.80 5.15 -35.05
C ASN A 537 -9.25 5.04 -35.54
N ALA A 538 -9.51 4.23 -36.56
CA ALA A 538 -10.85 3.96 -37.09
C ALA A 538 -11.54 2.81 -36.34
N LYS A 539 -12.52 2.16 -36.92
CA LYS A 539 -13.14 0.94 -36.37
C LYS A 539 -12.10 -0.14 -36.10
N GLU A 540 -11.12 -0.29 -36.95
CA GLU A 540 -9.94 -1.10 -36.79
C GLU A 540 -8.80 -0.19 -36.34
N ARG A 541 -8.27 -0.44 -35.15
CA ARG A 541 -7.15 0.32 -34.62
C ARG A 541 -5.85 -0.43 -34.85
N ARG A 542 -4.84 0.24 -35.39
CA ARG A 542 -3.50 -0.33 -35.56
C ARG A 542 -2.42 0.72 -35.31
N ILE A 543 -1.31 0.27 -34.71
CA ILE A 543 -0.11 1.07 -34.49
C ILE A 543 1.11 0.26 -34.86
N LEU A 544 2.06 0.86 -35.52
CA LEU A 544 3.29 0.24 -36.00
C LEU A 544 4.47 1.17 -35.78
N GLY A 545 5.58 0.63 -35.31
CA GLY A 545 6.78 1.43 -35.08
C GLY A 545 7.91 0.68 -34.41
N THR A 546 8.83 1.42 -33.83
CA THR A 546 9.96 0.90 -33.08
C THR A 546 9.86 1.29 -31.62
N VAL A 547 10.24 0.38 -30.73
CA VAL A 547 10.23 0.59 -29.28
C VAL A 547 11.59 0.25 -28.71
N ARG A 548 12.19 1.21 -28.01
CA ARG A 548 13.37 0.97 -27.18
C ARG A 548 12.93 0.80 -25.74
N VAL A 549 13.40 -0.27 -25.11
CA VAL A 549 13.12 -0.61 -23.72
C VAL A 549 14.45 -0.81 -23.00
N ARG A 550 14.69 -0.04 -21.93
CA ARG A 550 15.86 -0.19 -21.06
C ARG A 550 15.40 -0.43 -19.63
N SER A 551 15.81 -1.54 -19.04
CA SER A 551 15.63 -1.79 -17.60
C SER A 551 16.58 -0.92 -16.79
N ARG A 552 16.06 -0.09 -15.88
CA ARG A 552 16.91 0.71 -14.98
C ARG A 552 17.57 -0.16 -13.91
N ALA A 553 16.86 -1.19 -13.43
CA ALA A 553 17.35 -2.06 -12.37
C ALA A 553 18.54 -2.93 -12.80
N THR A 554 18.58 -3.36 -14.07
CA THR A 554 19.67 -4.19 -14.60
C THR A 554 20.56 -3.44 -15.60
N GLY A 555 20.07 -2.36 -16.22
CA GLY A 555 20.73 -1.69 -17.32
C GLY A 555 20.61 -2.43 -18.66
N GLU A 556 19.85 -3.53 -18.73
CA GLU A 556 19.57 -4.25 -19.99
C GLU A 556 18.77 -3.36 -20.94
N GLU A 557 19.17 -3.26 -22.19
CA GLU A 557 18.52 -2.42 -23.20
C GLU A 557 18.34 -3.19 -24.51
N ALA A 558 17.18 -3.04 -25.14
CA ALA A 558 16.92 -3.59 -26.46
C ALA A 558 15.98 -2.69 -27.27
N LEU A 559 16.11 -2.78 -28.59
CA LEU A 559 15.26 -2.12 -29.59
C LEU A 559 14.43 -3.18 -30.31
N PHE A 560 13.15 -2.90 -30.56
CA PHE A 560 12.23 -3.81 -31.22
C PHE A 560 11.41 -3.10 -32.27
N ASP A 561 11.09 -3.79 -33.38
CA ASP A 561 9.95 -3.47 -34.21
C ASP A 561 8.70 -4.01 -33.51
N ALA A 562 7.68 -3.17 -33.33
CA ALA A 562 6.48 -3.54 -32.63
C ALA A 562 5.22 -3.14 -33.41
N ALA A 563 4.21 -4.00 -33.34
CA ALA A 563 2.90 -3.80 -33.94
C ALA A 563 1.80 -4.14 -32.94
N ALA A 564 0.70 -3.36 -32.91
CA ALA A 564 -0.51 -3.73 -32.22
C ALA A 564 -1.72 -3.50 -33.14
N VAL A 565 -2.58 -4.51 -33.22
CA VAL A 565 -3.83 -4.49 -33.97
C VAL A 565 -4.98 -4.82 -33.03
N PHE A 566 -6.07 -4.05 -33.10
CA PHE A 566 -7.28 -4.22 -32.31
C PHE A 566 -8.51 -4.10 -33.19
N ASP A 567 -9.28 -5.17 -33.28
CA ASP A 567 -10.58 -5.23 -33.94
C ASP A 567 -11.61 -5.89 -33.00
N GLY A 568 -11.64 -5.44 -31.74
CA GLY A 568 -12.43 -6.00 -30.67
C GLY A 568 -11.58 -6.81 -29.66
N LEU A 569 -12.15 -7.09 -28.47
CA LEU A 569 -11.41 -7.73 -27.37
C LEU A 569 -10.93 -9.15 -27.67
N ASP A 570 -11.60 -9.85 -28.53
CA ASP A 570 -11.26 -11.19 -29.04
C ASP A 570 -10.27 -11.17 -30.22
N ARG A 571 -10.03 -10.02 -30.79
CA ARG A 571 -9.17 -9.80 -31.96
C ARG A 571 -8.04 -8.80 -31.69
N VAL A 572 -7.33 -9.02 -30.59
CA VAL A 572 -6.10 -8.29 -30.26
C VAL A 572 -4.92 -9.13 -30.71
N VAL A 573 -4.02 -8.55 -31.49
CA VAL A 573 -2.77 -9.19 -31.91
C VAL A 573 -1.61 -8.20 -31.74
N LEU A 574 -0.61 -8.63 -30.97
CA LEU A 574 0.63 -7.87 -30.77
C LEU A 574 1.78 -8.62 -31.43
N GLY A 575 2.59 -7.92 -32.19
CA GLY A 575 3.79 -8.45 -32.84
C GLY A 575 5.02 -7.74 -32.34
N VAL A 576 6.08 -8.52 -32.03
CA VAL A 576 7.40 -8.00 -31.64
C VAL A 576 8.50 -8.80 -32.33
N ARG A 577 9.52 -8.11 -32.82
CA ARG A 577 10.70 -8.72 -33.41
C ARG A 577 11.94 -7.83 -33.21
N GLU A 578 13.10 -8.39 -33.44
CA GLU A 578 14.32 -7.57 -33.55
C GLU A 578 14.20 -6.62 -34.75
N PRO A 579 14.79 -5.40 -34.67
CA PRO A 579 14.70 -4.43 -35.75
C PRO A 579 15.23 -4.97 -37.06
N GLY A 580 14.49 -4.73 -38.14
CA GLY A 580 14.83 -5.19 -39.48
C GLY A 580 14.76 -4.08 -40.53
N SER A 581 14.64 -4.45 -41.79
CA SER A 581 14.54 -3.54 -42.94
C SER A 581 13.24 -2.70 -43.00
N GLY A 582 12.34 -2.85 -42.04
CA GLY A 582 11.03 -2.20 -42.06
C GLY A 582 9.96 -2.95 -42.89
N GLU A 583 10.34 -3.96 -43.63
CA GLU A 583 9.42 -4.75 -44.51
C GLU A 583 8.26 -5.37 -43.73
N ALA A 584 8.51 -5.85 -42.50
CA ALA A 584 7.47 -6.43 -41.67
C ALA A 584 6.43 -5.37 -41.23
N LEU A 585 6.87 -4.19 -40.90
CA LEU A 585 5.96 -3.08 -40.55
C LEU A 585 5.13 -2.63 -41.75
N GLU A 586 5.77 -2.57 -42.93
CA GLU A 586 5.11 -2.23 -44.17
C GLU A 586 4.09 -3.31 -44.58
N ALA A 587 4.42 -4.59 -44.46
CA ALA A 587 3.50 -5.69 -44.73
C ALA A 587 2.21 -5.61 -43.88
N VAL A 588 2.32 -5.25 -42.58
CA VAL A 588 1.15 -5.03 -41.73
C VAL A 588 0.40 -3.76 -42.12
N ARG A 589 1.13 -2.70 -42.48
CA ARG A 589 0.52 -1.44 -42.89
C ARG A 589 -0.38 -1.60 -44.11
N GLU A 590 0.07 -2.32 -45.12
CA GLU A 590 -0.62 -2.49 -46.40
C GLU A 590 -1.64 -3.63 -46.43
N SER A 591 -1.61 -4.52 -45.41
CA SER A 591 -2.47 -5.68 -45.35
C SER A 591 -3.95 -5.35 -45.15
N THR A 592 -4.81 -6.08 -45.86
CA THR A 592 -6.26 -6.13 -45.65
C THR A 592 -6.64 -7.05 -44.49
N ASP A 593 -5.71 -7.93 -44.06
CA ASP A 593 -5.80 -8.71 -42.81
C ASP A 593 -4.55 -8.42 -41.95
N PRO A 594 -4.54 -7.28 -41.19
CA PRO A 594 -3.37 -6.87 -40.44
C PRO A 594 -3.01 -7.85 -39.31
N ALA A 595 -4.02 -8.50 -38.70
CA ALA A 595 -3.79 -9.48 -37.63
C ALA A 595 -3.07 -10.73 -38.15
N GLY A 596 -3.51 -11.23 -39.33
CA GLY A 596 -2.82 -12.31 -40.06
C GLY A 596 -1.41 -11.91 -40.51
N ALA A 597 -1.23 -10.67 -40.97
CA ALA A 597 0.09 -10.16 -41.36
C ALA A 597 1.06 -10.07 -40.16
N VAL A 598 0.61 -9.63 -38.97
CA VAL A 598 1.41 -9.66 -37.73
C VAL A 598 1.82 -11.08 -37.39
N SER A 599 0.86 -12.02 -37.42
CA SER A 599 1.12 -13.43 -37.11
C SER A 599 2.09 -14.10 -38.10
N GLY A 600 2.15 -13.64 -39.34
CA GLY A 600 3.03 -14.19 -40.41
C GLY A 600 4.42 -13.56 -40.48
N THR A 601 4.64 -12.37 -39.89
CA THR A 601 5.89 -11.60 -40.13
C THR A 601 6.68 -11.32 -38.85
N PHE A 602 6.05 -11.37 -37.67
CA PHE A 602 6.73 -11.11 -36.41
C PHE A 602 7.17 -12.41 -35.74
N SER A 603 8.36 -12.38 -35.14
CA SER A 603 8.95 -13.57 -34.49
C SER A 603 8.29 -13.91 -33.16
N ARG A 604 7.68 -12.95 -32.51
CA ARG A 604 6.87 -13.13 -31.29
C ARG A 604 5.50 -12.49 -31.48
N VAL A 605 4.48 -13.27 -31.24
CA VAL A 605 3.08 -12.85 -31.41
C VAL A 605 2.35 -13.16 -30.10
N TYR A 606 1.58 -12.16 -29.63
CA TYR A 606 0.72 -12.28 -28.47
C TYR A 606 -0.72 -11.97 -28.88
N THR A 607 -1.67 -12.69 -28.32
CA THR A 607 -3.09 -12.60 -28.66
C THR A 607 -3.93 -12.33 -27.40
N ALA A 608 -5.25 -12.22 -27.54
CA ALA A 608 -6.13 -11.94 -26.40
C ALA A 608 -5.95 -12.86 -25.19
N PRO A 609 -5.70 -14.19 -25.32
CA PRO A 609 -5.38 -15.05 -24.19
C PRO A 609 -4.10 -14.67 -23.43
N ASP A 610 -3.12 -14.11 -24.15
CA ASP A 610 -1.82 -13.73 -23.57
C ASP A 610 -1.84 -12.39 -22.86
N LEU A 611 -2.94 -11.63 -22.94
CA LEU A 611 -3.09 -10.37 -22.25
C LEU A 611 -3.26 -10.58 -20.76
N SER A 612 -2.51 -9.81 -19.98
CA SER A 612 -2.69 -9.73 -18.52
C SER A 612 -4.08 -9.18 -18.16
N GLU A 613 -4.53 -9.43 -16.93
CA GLU A 613 -5.79 -8.84 -16.44
C GLU A 613 -5.74 -7.30 -16.47
N GLU A 614 -4.59 -6.72 -16.14
CA GLU A 614 -4.34 -5.28 -16.17
C GLU A 614 -4.53 -4.70 -17.58
N GLU A 615 -3.93 -5.34 -18.59
CA GLU A 615 -4.08 -4.93 -19.99
C GLU A 615 -5.55 -5.00 -20.45
N ARG A 616 -6.25 -6.07 -20.10
CA ARG A 616 -7.68 -6.21 -20.43
C ARG A 616 -8.53 -5.13 -19.74
N TRP A 617 -8.23 -4.83 -18.50
CA TRP A 617 -8.93 -3.82 -17.72
C TRP A 617 -8.65 -2.41 -18.26
N ALA A 618 -7.41 -2.09 -18.62
CA ALA A 618 -7.04 -0.83 -19.24
C ALA A 618 -7.77 -0.62 -20.58
N ILE A 619 -7.81 -1.64 -21.43
CA ILE A 619 -8.57 -1.60 -22.70
C ILE A 619 -10.06 -1.38 -22.44
N ALA A 620 -10.64 -2.14 -21.50
CA ALA A 620 -12.06 -2.03 -21.17
C ALA A 620 -12.44 -0.61 -20.71
N ARG A 621 -11.61 0.03 -19.87
CA ARG A 621 -11.81 1.42 -19.45
C ARG A 621 -11.85 2.42 -20.60
N GLU A 622 -11.01 2.23 -21.61
CA GLU A 622 -10.95 3.11 -22.78
C GLU A 622 -12.10 2.91 -23.76
N ILE A 623 -12.70 1.71 -23.77
CA ILE A 623 -13.82 1.40 -24.68
C ILE A 623 -15.17 1.73 -24.04
N ALA A 624 -15.30 1.54 -22.72
CA ALA A 624 -16.57 1.69 -21.99
C ALA A 624 -17.27 3.05 -22.21
N PRO A 625 -16.58 4.21 -22.20
CA PRO A 625 -17.22 5.50 -22.47
C PRO A 625 -17.90 5.57 -23.84
N GLY A 626 -17.29 4.95 -24.87
CA GLY A 626 -17.87 4.91 -26.22
C GLY A 626 -19.18 4.12 -26.29
N ILE A 627 -19.39 3.17 -25.39
CA ILE A 627 -20.66 2.43 -25.27
C ILE A 627 -21.74 3.38 -24.69
N GLY A 628 -21.43 4.13 -23.65
CA GLY A 628 -22.33 5.15 -23.08
C GLY A 628 -22.74 6.20 -24.09
N ASP A 629 -21.79 6.72 -24.88
CA ASP A 629 -22.05 7.67 -25.95
C ASP A 629 -22.96 7.08 -27.04
N ALA A 630 -22.77 5.80 -27.39
CA ALA A 630 -23.63 5.13 -28.39
C ALA A 630 -25.07 4.95 -27.85
N VAL A 631 -25.21 4.55 -26.58
CA VAL A 631 -26.51 4.43 -25.91
C VAL A 631 -27.20 5.79 -25.82
N SER A 632 -26.49 6.85 -25.47
CA SER A 632 -26.99 8.21 -25.37
C SER A 632 -27.48 8.74 -26.75
N ARG A 633 -26.78 8.42 -27.82
CA ARG A 633 -27.25 8.77 -29.20
C ARG A 633 -28.53 8.07 -29.55
N VAL A 634 -28.66 6.77 -29.34
CA VAL A 634 -29.88 6.01 -29.59
C VAL A 634 -31.06 6.57 -28.77
N TYR A 635 -30.80 6.99 -27.53
CA TYR A 635 -31.80 7.65 -26.71
C TYR A 635 -32.27 8.99 -27.33
N LEU A 636 -31.32 9.85 -27.73
CA LEU A 636 -31.67 11.16 -28.32
C LEU A 636 -32.52 11.01 -29.58
N GLU A 637 -32.23 9.98 -30.37
CA GLU A 637 -33.04 9.65 -31.55
C GLU A 637 -34.46 9.14 -31.19
N ALA A 638 -34.60 8.40 -30.09
CA ALA A 638 -35.85 7.82 -29.62
C ALA A 638 -36.64 8.74 -28.66
N ALA A 639 -36.02 9.76 -28.09
CA ALA A 639 -36.59 10.57 -27.01
C ALA A 639 -37.91 11.24 -27.36
N ALA A 640 -38.07 11.74 -28.57
CA ALA A 640 -39.32 12.36 -29.06
C ALA A 640 -40.49 11.35 -29.13
N LEU A 641 -40.20 10.12 -29.58
CA LEU A 641 -41.17 9.02 -29.65
C LEU A 641 -41.56 8.51 -28.25
N ILE A 642 -40.58 8.40 -27.34
CA ILE A 642 -40.83 8.02 -25.96
C ILE A 642 -41.71 9.06 -25.26
N GLY A 643 -41.47 10.36 -25.47
CA GLY A 643 -42.31 11.42 -24.94
C GLY A 643 -43.78 11.34 -25.42
N VAL A 644 -44.01 11.04 -26.71
CA VAL A 644 -45.36 10.83 -27.23
C VAL A 644 -46.06 9.62 -26.58
N LEU A 645 -45.36 8.53 -26.35
CA LEU A 645 -45.92 7.36 -25.66
C LEU A 645 -46.33 7.68 -24.23
N ASP A 646 -45.49 8.44 -23.51
CA ASP A 646 -45.72 8.87 -22.13
C ASP A 646 -46.97 9.82 -22.07
N ASP A 647 -47.04 10.80 -22.97
CA ASP A 647 -48.18 11.72 -23.08
C ASP A 647 -49.51 11.01 -23.36
N LEU A 648 -49.46 9.90 -24.11
CA LEU A 648 -50.62 9.09 -24.47
C LEU A 648 -50.96 8.02 -23.39
N GLY A 649 -50.18 7.90 -22.30
CA GLY A 649 -50.34 6.88 -21.30
C GLY A 649 -50.06 5.45 -21.80
N ILE A 650 -49.32 5.31 -22.88
CA ILE A 650 -48.95 4.01 -23.45
C ILE A 650 -47.70 3.52 -22.75
N PRO A 651 -47.69 2.30 -22.20
CA PRO A 651 -46.51 1.76 -21.50
C PRO A 651 -45.26 1.74 -22.38
N VAL A 652 -44.20 2.40 -21.94
CA VAL A 652 -42.92 2.42 -22.66
C VAL A 652 -42.32 1.02 -22.67
N PRO A 653 -41.92 0.45 -23.83
CA PRO A 653 -41.28 -0.86 -23.87
C PRO A 653 -40.05 -0.94 -22.93
N GLY A 654 -39.85 -2.08 -22.25
CA GLY A 654 -38.81 -2.20 -21.19
C GLY A 654 -37.39 -1.86 -21.67
N ALA A 655 -37.07 -2.07 -22.95
CA ALA A 655 -35.78 -1.63 -23.50
C ALA A 655 -35.71 -0.10 -23.59
N ALA A 656 -36.77 0.58 -24.04
CA ALA A 656 -36.83 2.04 -24.11
C ALA A 656 -36.88 2.69 -22.73
N ALA A 657 -37.51 2.05 -21.73
CA ALA A 657 -37.50 2.49 -20.34
C ALA A 657 -36.09 2.48 -19.75
N ARG A 658 -35.28 1.46 -20.04
CA ARG A 658 -33.84 1.40 -19.62
C ARG A 658 -32.99 2.50 -20.31
N LEU A 659 -33.20 2.77 -21.56
CA LEU A 659 -32.54 3.87 -22.27
C LEU A 659 -32.91 5.24 -21.68
N LEU A 660 -34.18 5.44 -21.36
CA LEU A 660 -34.68 6.65 -20.69
C LEU A 660 -34.02 6.84 -19.31
N ALA A 661 -33.93 5.74 -18.57
CA ALA A 661 -33.24 5.69 -17.27
C ALA A 661 -31.79 6.16 -17.36
N HIS A 662 -31.03 5.56 -18.26
CA HIS A 662 -29.63 5.88 -18.49
C HIS A 662 -29.45 7.36 -18.88
N ALA A 663 -30.23 7.85 -19.83
CA ALA A 663 -30.11 9.24 -20.25
C ALA A 663 -30.53 10.27 -19.16
N ARG A 664 -31.47 9.92 -18.29
CA ARG A 664 -31.82 10.74 -17.12
C ARG A 664 -30.67 10.73 -16.11
N ALA A 665 -30.04 9.58 -15.88
CA ALA A 665 -28.87 9.45 -15.00
C ALA A 665 -27.68 10.29 -15.53
N GLU A 666 -27.37 10.21 -16.83
CA GLU A 666 -26.34 11.04 -17.48
C GLU A 666 -26.65 12.54 -17.34
N ARG A 667 -27.89 12.93 -17.45
CA ARG A 667 -28.30 14.32 -17.26
C ARG A 667 -28.16 14.82 -15.85
N LEU A 668 -28.49 13.98 -14.85
CA LEU A 668 -28.23 14.28 -13.43
C LEU A 668 -26.71 14.38 -13.16
N LEU A 669 -25.94 13.48 -13.75
CA LEU A 669 -24.48 13.49 -13.65
C LEU A 669 -23.86 14.78 -14.23
N ALA A 670 -24.35 15.22 -15.41
CA ALA A 670 -23.92 16.48 -16.00
C ALA A 670 -24.26 17.67 -15.09
N MET A 671 -25.47 17.71 -14.52
CA MET A 671 -25.90 18.79 -13.62
C MET A 671 -25.04 18.83 -12.33
N ILE A 672 -24.67 17.68 -11.77
CA ILE A 672 -23.75 17.59 -10.63
C ILE A 672 -22.37 18.13 -11.01
N ASN A 673 -21.85 17.73 -12.17
CA ASN A 673 -20.54 18.18 -12.67
C ASN A 673 -20.50 19.70 -12.93
N GLU A 674 -21.65 20.33 -13.25
CA GLU A 674 -21.81 21.76 -13.39
C GLU A 674 -22.05 22.50 -12.05
N GLY A 675 -22.19 21.79 -10.93
CA GLY A 675 -22.43 22.35 -9.60
C GLY A 675 -23.89 22.62 -9.27
N CYS A 676 -24.80 21.90 -9.91
CA CYS A 676 -26.25 21.98 -9.72
C CYS A 676 -26.80 23.45 -9.79
N PRO A 677 -26.55 24.18 -10.87
CA PRO A 677 -26.97 25.58 -10.97
C PRO A 677 -28.51 25.74 -10.89
N ASP A 678 -29.25 24.74 -11.34
CA ASP A 678 -30.74 24.66 -11.30
C ASP A 678 -31.14 23.43 -10.46
N SER A 679 -31.24 23.64 -9.14
CA SER A 679 -31.66 22.57 -8.21
C SER A 679 -33.12 22.14 -8.44
N GLY A 680 -34.02 23.07 -8.89
CA GLY A 680 -35.42 22.74 -9.16
C GLY A 680 -35.56 21.72 -10.26
N ARG A 681 -34.80 21.91 -11.36
CA ARG A 681 -34.77 20.96 -12.48
C ARG A 681 -34.14 19.62 -12.08
N PHE A 682 -33.09 19.65 -11.22
CA PHE A 682 -32.51 18.44 -10.68
C PHE A 682 -33.53 17.62 -9.88
N PHE A 683 -34.29 18.27 -8.97
CA PHE A 683 -35.32 17.60 -8.17
C PHE A 683 -36.46 17.04 -9.01
N ALA A 684 -36.89 17.77 -10.04
CA ALA A 684 -37.92 17.29 -10.96
C ALA A 684 -37.47 16.01 -11.69
N LEU A 685 -36.28 16.02 -12.25
CA LEU A 685 -35.70 14.88 -12.98
C LEU A 685 -35.48 13.67 -12.06
N ALA A 686 -34.98 13.90 -10.84
CA ALA A 686 -34.79 12.85 -9.83
C ALA A 686 -36.12 12.24 -9.38
N GLY A 687 -37.16 13.05 -9.21
CA GLY A 687 -38.54 12.61 -8.89
C GLY A 687 -39.15 11.73 -9.99
N GLU A 688 -38.93 12.08 -11.25
CA GLU A 688 -39.35 11.26 -12.41
C GLU A 688 -38.67 9.90 -12.42
N MET A 689 -37.40 9.83 -12.06
CA MET A 689 -36.65 8.56 -11.96
C MET A 689 -37.18 7.68 -10.81
N GLN A 690 -37.45 8.25 -9.65
CA GLN A 690 -37.99 7.52 -8.50
C GLN A 690 -39.41 6.99 -8.79
N ALA A 691 -40.26 7.80 -9.42
CA ALA A 691 -41.60 7.38 -9.81
C ALA A 691 -41.60 6.24 -10.85
N GLY A 692 -40.61 6.19 -11.73
CA GLY A 692 -40.40 5.11 -12.69
C GLY A 692 -39.73 3.84 -12.14
N SER A 693 -39.46 3.73 -10.84
CA SER A 693 -38.66 2.64 -10.24
C SER A 693 -37.32 2.39 -10.95
N ILE A 694 -36.67 3.46 -11.40
CA ILE A 694 -35.41 3.42 -12.13
C ILE A 694 -34.29 3.70 -11.14
N GLU A 695 -33.44 2.71 -10.88
CA GLU A 695 -32.21 2.90 -10.12
C GLU A 695 -31.10 3.47 -11.03
N PRO A 696 -30.65 4.71 -10.80
CA PRO A 696 -29.49 5.24 -11.50
C PRO A 696 -28.22 4.46 -11.08
N GLU A 697 -27.18 4.55 -11.88
CA GLU A 697 -25.84 4.15 -11.45
C GLU A 697 -25.38 5.08 -10.30
N LEU A 698 -25.81 4.77 -9.08
CA LEU A 698 -25.57 5.58 -7.89
C LEU A 698 -24.07 5.83 -7.68
N ALA A 699 -23.22 4.87 -8.03
CA ALA A 699 -21.77 4.99 -7.89
C ALA A 699 -21.19 6.20 -8.67
N ALA A 700 -21.60 6.40 -9.92
CA ALA A 700 -21.15 7.53 -10.73
C ALA A 700 -21.62 8.88 -10.17
N LEU A 701 -22.87 8.94 -9.67
CA LEU A 701 -23.40 10.16 -9.03
C LEU A 701 -22.68 10.47 -7.70
N VAL A 702 -22.41 9.43 -6.88
CA VAL A 702 -21.64 9.56 -5.64
C VAL A 702 -20.24 10.12 -5.92
N GLU A 703 -19.55 9.54 -6.87
CA GLU A 703 -18.20 9.95 -7.23
C GLU A 703 -18.16 11.39 -7.76
N ALA A 704 -19.09 11.74 -8.68
CA ALA A 704 -19.16 13.08 -9.24
C ALA A 704 -19.50 14.13 -8.17
N ALA A 705 -20.47 13.87 -7.31
CA ALA A 705 -20.86 14.78 -6.24
C ALA A 705 -19.71 14.95 -5.23
N SER A 706 -19.08 13.88 -4.79
CA SER A 706 -17.96 13.90 -3.85
C SER A 706 -16.77 14.69 -4.41
N ARG A 707 -16.38 14.45 -5.67
CA ARG A 707 -15.32 15.19 -6.36
C ARG A 707 -15.66 16.68 -6.50
N ARG A 708 -16.90 17.00 -6.84
CA ARG A 708 -17.33 18.38 -7.06
C ARG A 708 -17.37 19.18 -5.76
N ILE A 709 -17.85 18.58 -4.65
CA ILE A 709 -17.82 19.15 -3.31
C ILE A 709 -16.38 19.46 -2.89
N THR A 710 -15.47 18.51 -3.04
CA THR A 710 -14.05 18.68 -2.72
C THR A 710 -13.42 19.81 -3.56
N ARG A 711 -13.70 19.87 -4.87
CA ARG A 711 -13.23 20.95 -5.75
C ARG A 711 -13.75 22.33 -5.29
N ALA A 712 -15.03 22.41 -4.94
CA ALA A 712 -15.62 23.66 -4.46
C ALA A 712 -14.95 24.13 -3.15
N LEU A 713 -14.70 23.23 -2.20
CA LEU A 713 -14.01 23.54 -0.95
C LEU A 713 -12.54 23.94 -1.15
N ARG A 714 -11.82 23.27 -2.05
CA ARG A 714 -10.47 23.69 -2.43
C ARG A 714 -10.47 25.09 -3.03
N ALA A 715 -11.46 25.43 -3.86
CA ALA A 715 -11.65 26.77 -4.42
C ALA A 715 -11.99 27.81 -3.34
N ALA A 716 -12.81 27.45 -2.34
CA ALA A 716 -13.11 28.30 -1.18
C ALA A 716 -11.85 28.55 -0.33
N ALA A 717 -11.03 27.54 -0.09
CA ALA A 717 -9.77 27.67 0.65
C ALA A 717 -8.74 28.54 -0.10
N ALA A 718 -8.68 28.44 -1.44
CA ALA A 718 -7.79 29.24 -2.26
C ALA A 718 -8.26 30.69 -2.43
N ARG A 719 -9.57 30.96 -2.29
CA ARG A 719 -10.19 32.29 -2.36
C ARG A 719 -11.05 32.52 -1.12
N PRO A 720 -10.40 32.77 0.01
CA PRO A 720 -11.03 32.69 1.33
C PRO A 720 -12.16 33.71 1.57
N ASP A 721 -12.25 34.80 0.81
CA ASP A 721 -13.31 35.80 0.94
C ASP A 721 -14.50 35.60 -0.03
N ASP A 722 -14.44 34.59 -0.93
CA ASP A 722 -15.48 34.28 -1.93
C ASP A 722 -16.51 33.29 -1.36
N PRO A 723 -17.79 33.68 -1.14
CA PRO A 723 -18.80 32.76 -0.63
C PRO A 723 -19.35 31.78 -1.70
N ALA A 724 -19.15 32.06 -2.99
CA ALA A 724 -19.80 31.30 -4.06
C ALA A 724 -19.44 29.80 -4.07
N PRO A 725 -18.19 29.38 -3.85
CA PRO A 725 -17.86 27.95 -3.74
C PRO A 725 -18.53 27.27 -2.55
N LEU A 726 -18.71 27.97 -1.42
CA LEU A 726 -19.39 27.43 -0.23
C LEU A 726 -20.91 27.24 -0.47
N GLU A 727 -21.51 28.18 -1.19
CA GLU A 727 -22.91 28.07 -1.63
C GLU A 727 -23.09 26.89 -2.60
N GLU A 728 -22.09 26.63 -3.47
CA GLU A 728 -22.08 25.46 -4.35
C GLU A 728 -22.07 24.16 -3.58
N VAL A 729 -21.24 24.02 -2.53
CA VAL A 729 -21.22 22.83 -1.65
C VAL A 729 -22.60 22.54 -1.11
N SER A 730 -23.29 23.55 -0.59
CA SER A 730 -24.62 23.41 0.00
C SER A 730 -25.66 22.96 -1.05
N ARG A 731 -25.56 23.46 -2.29
CA ARG A 731 -26.46 23.05 -3.40
C ARG A 731 -26.23 21.58 -3.77
N ILE A 732 -24.95 21.17 -3.97
CA ILE A 732 -24.64 19.81 -4.39
C ILE A 732 -25.08 18.79 -3.32
N VAL A 733 -24.76 19.07 -2.03
CA VAL A 733 -25.20 18.19 -0.94
C VAL A 733 -26.73 18.14 -0.85
N GLY A 734 -27.41 19.27 -1.07
CA GLY A 734 -28.87 19.32 -1.15
C GLY A 734 -29.44 18.45 -2.27
N CYS A 735 -28.84 18.48 -3.46
CA CYS A 735 -29.21 17.64 -4.60
C CYS A 735 -28.92 16.16 -4.29
N ALA A 736 -27.77 15.86 -3.72
CA ALA A 736 -27.37 14.49 -3.40
C ALA A 736 -28.28 13.81 -2.34
N LYS A 737 -28.92 14.57 -1.45
CA LYS A 737 -29.84 14.04 -0.44
C LYS A 737 -31.15 13.46 -1.01
N VAL A 738 -31.51 13.78 -2.23
CA VAL A 738 -32.70 13.20 -2.90
C VAL A 738 -32.54 11.70 -3.12
N PHE A 739 -31.35 11.28 -3.44
CA PHE A 739 -30.94 9.89 -3.39
C PHE A 739 -30.11 9.72 -2.12
N PRO A 740 -30.29 8.67 -1.31
CA PRO A 740 -29.45 8.46 -0.13
C PRO A 740 -28.02 8.04 -0.54
N LEU A 741 -27.32 9.00 -1.19
CA LEU A 741 -25.99 8.76 -1.73
C LEU A 741 -24.96 8.72 -0.59
N PRO A 742 -24.17 7.66 -0.46
CA PRO A 742 -23.07 7.58 0.50
C PRO A 742 -21.88 8.42 -0.01
N LEU A 743 -21.96 9.74 0.15
CA LEU A 743 -20.92 10.67 -0.32
C LEU A 743 -19.60 10.42 0.40
N ALA A 744 -18.50 10.38 -0.36
CA ALA A 744 -17.14 10.34 0.18
C ALA A 744 -16.72 11.76 0.61
N LEU A 745 -17.04 12.15 1.83
CA LEU A 745 -16.84 13.52 2.34
C LEU A 745 -15.54 13.71 3.13
N TRP A 746 -14.72 12.66 3.28
CA TRP A 746 -13.53 12.68 4.15
C TRP A 746 -12.60 13.87 3.86
N GLU A 747 -12.20 14.06 2.61
CA GLU A 747 -11.32 15.17 2.22
C GLU A 747 -12.02 16.53 2.36
N SER A 748 -13.28 16.59 1.96
CA SER A 748 -14.12 17.80 2.07
C SER A 748 -14.24 18.28 3.53
N GLN A 749 -14.42 17.35 4.46
CA GLN A 749 -14.46 17.62 5.90
C GLN A 749 -13.12 18.15 6.41
N ASN A 750 -11.99 17.58 5.97
CA ASN A 750 -10.65 18.03 6.34
C ASN A 750 -10.43 19.50 5.92
N ILE A 751 -10.78 19.84 4.69
CA ILE A 751 -10.68 21.22 4.17
C ILE A 751 -11.57 22.15 4.99
N CYS A 752 -12.81 21.75 5.24
CA CYS A 752 -13.77 22.55 6.02
C CYS A 752 -13.26 22.86 7.44
N VAL A 753 -12.73 21.84 8.14
CA VAL A 753 -12.12 22.04 9.47
C VAL A 753 -10.90 22.95 9.40
N GLY A 754 -10.05 22.81 8.38
CA GLY A 754 -8.90 23.69 8.17
C GLY A 754 -9.27 25.17 7.96
N MET A 755 -10.48 25.45 7.49
CA MET A 755 -10.97 26.83 7.27
C MET A 755 -11.55 27.50 8.52
N ARG A 756 -11.63 26.82 9.67
CA ARG A 756 -12.22 27.37 10.91
C ARG A 756 -11.49 28.62 11.43
N GLY A 757 -10.17 28.69 11.26
CA GLY A 757 -9.41 29.90 11.63
C GLY A 757 -9.91 31.12 10.88
N HIS A 758 -10.09 30.99 9.56
CA HIS A 758 -10.63 32.05 8.73
C HIS A 758 -12.10 32.37 9.03
N TYR A 759 -12.91 31.36 9.37
CA TYR A 759 -14.29 31.59 9.84
C TYR A 759 -14.33 32.51 11.09
N ALA A 760 -13.43 32.33 12.03
CA ALA A 760 -13.35 33.17 13.23
C ALA A 760 -13.06 34.62 12.86
N GLU A 761 -12.15 34.89 11.94
CA GLU A 761 -11.82 36.22 11.43
C GLU A 761 -13.02 36.86 10.70
N MET A 762 -13.66 36.12 9.81
CA MET A 762 -14.83 36.56 9.06
C MET A 762 -16.03 36.87 9.98
N ARG A 763 -16.22 36.10 11.03
CA ARG A 763 -17.25 36.32 12.05
C ARG A 763 -17.03 37.61 12.81
N GLU A 764 -15.78 37.94 13.14
CA GLU A 764 -15.43 39.20 13.76
C GLU A 764 -15.70 40.40 12.83
N ARG A 765 -15.30 40.31 11.56
CA ARG A 765 -15.60 41.30 10.52
C ARG A 765 -17.10 41.49 10.31
N ALA A 766 -17.87 40.40 10.26
CA ALA A 766 -19.34 40.45 10.17
C ALA A 766 -19.97 41.17 11.35
N GLY A 767 -19.48 40.93 12.58
CA GLY A 767 -19.89 41.64 13.81
C GLY A 767 -19.61 43.14 13.77
N ARG A 768 -18.63 43.59 13.00
CA ARG A 768 -18.30 45.00 12.74
C ARG A 768 -19.12 45.61 11.59
N GLY A 769 -20.07 44.85 10.98
CA GLY A 769 -20.96 45.35 9.93
C GLY A 769 -20.54 45.08 8.51
N ASP A 770 -19.46 44.29 8.28
CA ASP A 770 -19.02 43.89 6.95
C ASP A 770 -20.06 42.89 6.33
N ARG A 771 -20.78 43.39 5.32
CA ARG A 771 -21.83 42.59 4.63
C ARG A 771 -21.27 41.38 3.87
N GLY A 772 -20.07 41.50 3.29
CA GLY A 772 -19.40 40.42 2.57
C GLY A 772 -19.02 39.31 3.54
N ALA A 773 -18.41 39.67 4.67
CA ALA A 773 -18.07 38.74 5.72
C ALA A 773 -19.31 38.05 6.32
N LYS A 774 -20.43 38.75 6.48
CA LYS A 774 -21.70 38.17 6.94
C LYS A 774 -22.21 37.10 5.96
N ARG A 775 -22.25 37.41 4.66
CA ARG A 775 -22.68 36.42 3.64
C ARG A 775 -21.76 35.23 3.63
N TRP A 776 -20.47 35.44 3.72
CA TRP A 776 -19.50 34.38 3.76
C TRP A 776 -19.69 33.46 4.99
N THR A 777 -19.83 34.04 6.20
CA THR A 777 -20.04 33.24 7.43
C THR A 777 -21.33 32.44 7.40
N GLU A 778 -22.39 32.99 6.83
CA GLU A 778 -23.65 32.26 6.61
C GLU A 778 -23.49 31.10 5.62
N ALA A 779 -22.73 31.32 4.52
CA ALA A 779 -22.45 30.28 3.53
C ALA A 779 -21.58 29.15 4.11
N PHE A 780 -20.52 29.53 4.86
CA PHE A 780 -19.65 28.57 5.53
C PHE A 780 -20.42 27.74 6.58
N GLY A 781 -21.26 28.38 7.40
CA GLY A 781 -22.11 27.67 8.38
C GLY A 781 -23.03 26.64 7.74
N ARG A 782 -23.65 26.97 6.59
CA ARG A 782 -24.49 26.03 5.83
C ARG A 782 -23.66 24.88 5.23
N ALA A 783 -22.52 25.17 4.63
CA ALA A 783 -21.64 24.16 4.06
C ALA A 783 -21.11 23.21 5.17
N ALA A 784 -20.64 23.72 6.28
CA ALA A 784 -20.19 22.95 7.43
C ALA A 784 -21.29 22.03 7.98
N ALA A 785 -22.52 22.55 8.15
CA ALA A 785 -23.66 21.74 8.58
C ALA A 785 -23.98 20.62 7.58
N CYS A 786 -23.88 20.90 6.27
CA CYS A 786 -24.06 19.89 5.23
C CYS A 786 -23.00 18.78 5.30
N LEU A 787 -21.79 19.09 5.75
CA LEU A 787 -20.65 18.19 5.90
C LEU A 787 -20.58 17.52 7.27
N GLY A 788 -21.50 17.82 8.18
CA GLY A 788 -21.46 17.31 9.56
C GLY A 788 -20.30 17.87 10.39
N VAL A 789 -19.86 19.09 10.10
CA VAL A 789 -18.73 19.74 10.79
C VAL A 789 -19.23 20.83 11.72
N ARG A 790 -18.80 20.79 13.00
CA ARG A 790 -19.09 21.85 13.97
C ARG A 790 -18.27 23.08 13.61
N VAL A 791 -18.91 24.24 13.62
CA VAL A 791 -18.26 25.51 13.21
C VAL A 791 -17.47 26.17 14.33
N THR A 792 -17.84 25.94 15.57
CA THR A 792 -17.26 26.57 16.79
C THR A 792 -16.94 25.54 17.85
#